data_c14f60e2628d787e90c65c877a73b374
#
_entry.id   c14f60e2628d787e90c65c877a73b374
#
_cell.length_a   1.000
_cell.length_b   1.000
_cell.length_c   1.000
_cell.angle_alpha   90.00
_cell.angle_beta   90.00
_cell.angle_gamma   90.00
#
_symmetry.space_group_name_H-M   'P 1'
#
loop_
_entity.id
_entity.type
_entity.pdbx_description
1 polymer ?
#
loop_
_entity_poly.entity_id
_entity_poly.type
_entity_poly.pdbx_seq_one_letter_code
_entity_poly.pdbx_strand_id
1 'polypeptide(L)'
;MCRPRAACARAAFPARGDEVLDYLEARGLDSMAALRIEELADGAGTAEKAQLLDRLADLYARMLDETADAAQQARLLDRADDLAARVATGRGDALRVAAARARYRTAARIAEAVRAGLPGDVDEAVGLLSRQVEILLEVSARAEKRATDIDRRIDSQRAVQAEALQTEKEREDAIAGVSRYLAAWSLVYRGFLRDDPKDSERAVSIFIPLLGGRDGKLVPDDVSEPLRADELYASSILGLALAKARSSGFGEAARWLALLDYAETYPSVRDARLGWSMVAALEARAFKSARESLGSLSPREDAGNWARVAAAQSVERGGEDNEAAQLLSESIALLAAKRDLGAVRDLVKKFGEQILGEDATGFVPRYVRAVRLYDEAQKRIVEAAGDAERLASDGVRAPAAEAAEALGLALEARDARGYAEAMAACRLMRAWSLRGAGAFIEAAREFGTVSAESLGDRAEEAARFAVLSLDDARRATKVLDERKALDEEVVKQVDAFLVRFPGSDHVPEMLVRKVAALAEPTAGDVAELLRIKPDDKDWLVSRRQALEGLYRAFRAGKEPRDETGRRYIAVLSELPSDPATGLPAGSSALARQALEVVLANEVRATQLGSSLLESLDKAAAAGVFDMREADEELAYRRLQIAILTDRWADVEAALAPFEKEAAADLWADAALRLAIRGAESRRRSSPLSAPERGGFVATIVRAGDAIFLREGGVEKALEETNPDAPALAQIASILLDARTELVRSNADREEAARGLALADLLLERRPGDGTLLRSGAMLAETAGDDARAAELLRTLVGGLPTRTEPWFQAKVDQMRVLARFAPERARAVIAQHRALYPELGPEPHRTRILEIERTLPPESASPAGDAGQGARDDSRGAGGGA
;
A
#
# COMPACT_ATOMS: atom_id res chain seq x y z
N MET A 1 -19.83 -43.40 -1.22
CA MET A 1 -20.85 -44.48 -1.13
C MET A 1 -21.33 -44.80 -2.52
N CYS A 2 -21.09 -46.06 -2.95
CA CYS A 2 -21.37 -46.51 -4.31
C CYS A 2 -22.87 -46.63 -4.57
N ARG A 3 -23.37 -46.04 -5.65
CA ARG A 3 -24.72 -46.34 -6.20
C ARG A 3 -24.66 -47.63 -7.06
N PRO A 4 -25.67 -48.50 -6.97
CA PRO A 4 -25.71 -49.73 -7.73
C PRO A 4 -26.03 -49.45 -9.19
N ARG A 5 -25.29 -50.12 -10.07
CA ARG A 5 -25.59 -50.17 -11.52
C ARG A 5 -26.89 -50.95 -11.75
N ALA A 6 -27.90 -50.28 -12.29
CA ALA A 6 -29.08 -50.91 -12.86
C ALA A 6 -28.72 -51.52 -14.21
N ALA A 7 -29.06 -52.80 -14.38
CA ALA A 7 -28.86 -53.61 -15.56
C ALA A 7 -29.73 -53.09 -16.73
N CYS A 8 -29.15 -52.91 -17.89
CA CYS A 8 -29.85 -52.62 -19.14
C CYS A 8 -30.69 -53.83 -19.58
N ALA A 9 -32.00 -53.73 -19.52
CA ALA A 9 -32.90 -54.56 -20.30
C ALA A 9 -33.06 -53.94 -21.68
N ARG A 10 -32.61 -54.65 -22.71
CA ARG A 10 -32.85 -54.30 -24.12
C ARG A 10 -34.32 -54.44 -24.43
N ALA A 11 -35.05 -53.35 -24.64
CA ALA A 11 -36.36 -53.31 -25.27
C ALA A 11 -36.21 -52.86 -26.71
N ALA A 12 -37.08 -53.35 -27.60
CA ALA A 12 -37.04 -53.19 -29.05
C ALA A 12 -37.01 -51.70 -29.50
N PHE A 13 -36.19 -51.42 -30.51
CA PHE A 13 -35.90 -50.10 -31.08
C PHE A 13 -37.12 -49.46 -31.77
N PRO A 14 -37.45 -48.21 -31.44
CA PRO A 14 -38.17 -47.30 -32.29
C PRO A 14 -37.19 -46.40 -33.11
N ALA A 15 -37.69 -45.68 -34.11
CA ALA A 15 -37.02 -45.00 -35.17
C ALA A 15 -35.80 -44.15 -34.81
N ARG A 16 -34.87 -43.98 -35.74
CA ARG A 16 -33.53 -43.35 -35.66
C ARG A 16 -33.42 -41.94 -35.04
N GLY A 17 -34.48 -41.34 -34.49
CA GLY A 17 -34.46 -40.06 -33.81
C GLY A 17 -34.39 -40.14 -32.29
N ASP A 18 -34.79 -41.26 -31.68
CA ASP A 18 -34.98 -41.42 -30.22
C ASP A 18 -33.68 -41.76 -29.47
N GLU A 19 -32.70 -42.39 -30.13
CA GLU A 19 -31.45 -42.83 -29.44
C GLU A 19 -30.64 -41.67 -28.86
N VAL A 20 -30.59 -40.50 -29.51
CA VAL A 20 -29.87 -39.33 -29.02
C VAL A 20 -30.62 -38.71 -27.84
N LEU A 21 -31.95 -38.63 -27.94
CA LEU A 21 -32.77 -38.08 -26.88
C LEU A 21 -32.72 -38.94 -25.62
N ASP A 22 -32.84 -40.25 -25.75
CA ASP A 22 -32.76 -41.20 -24.63
C ASP A 22 -31.38 -41.20 -24.00
N TYR A 23 -30.31 -41.01 -24.77
CA TYR A 23 -28.96 -40.81 -24.25
C TYR A 23 -28.83 -39.54 -23.43
N LEU A 24 -29.37 -38.40 -23.94
CA LEU A 24 -29.27 -37.10 -23.23
C LEU A 24 -30.04 -37.15 -21.91
N GLU A 25 -31.27 -37.68 -21.88
CA GLU A 25 -32.06 -37.84 -20.69
C GLU A 25 -31.40 -38.80 -19.68
N ALA A 26 -30.84 -39.93 -20.13
CA ALA A 26 -30.17 -40.89 -19.27
C ALA A 26 -28.91 -40.31 -18.59
N ARG A 27 -28.36 -39.25 -19.17
CA ARG A 27 -27.19 -38.51 -18.62
C ARG A 27 -27.57 -37.29 -17.80
N GLY A 28 -28.85 -36.94 -17.71
CA GLY A 28 -29.33 -35.74 -17.03
C GLY A 28 -28.93 -34.43 -17.76
N LEU A 29 -28.75 -34.53 -19.09
CA LEU A 29 -28.44 -33.39 -19.97
C LEU A 29 -29.73 -32.70 -20.43
N ASP A 30 -30.57 -32.36 -19.48
CA ASP A 30 -31.94 -31.89 -19.67
C ASP A 30 -32.07 -30.70 -20.62
N SER A 31 -31.18 -29.73 -20.53
CA SER A 31 -31.16 -28.57 -21.42
C SER A 31 -30.89 -28.94 -22.89
N MET A 32 -30.05 -29.95 -23.14
CA MET A 32 -29.78 -30.45 -24.48
C MET A 32 -30.92 -31.35 -24.97
N ALA A 33 -31.50 -32.14 -24.09
CA ALA A 33 -32.70 -32.96 -24.38
C ALA A 33 -33.87 -32.07 -24.79
N ALA A 34 -34.12 -30.97 -24.08
CA ALA A 34 -35.16 -30.00 -24.41
C ALA A 34 -34.96 -29.39 -25.82
N LEU A 35 -33.77 -28.94 -26.16
CA LEU A 35 -33.45 -28.44 -27.52
C LEU A 35 -33.69 -29.50 -28.58
N ARG A 36 -33.30 -30.73 -28.31
CA ARG A 36 -33.52 -31.86 -29.29
C ARG A 36 -34.99 -32.16 -29.49
N ILE A 37 -35.82 -32.15 -28.43
CA ILE A 37 -37.27 -32.34 -28.55
C ILE A 37 -37.89 -31.19 -29.32
N GLU A 38 -37.48 -29.94 -29.12
CA GLU A 38 -37.97 -28.78 -29.89
C GLU A 38 -37.66 -28.95 -31.40
N GLU A 39 -36.44 -29.33 -31.75
CA GLU A 39 -36.05 -29.61 -33.14
C GLU A 39 -36.92 -30.71 -33.77
N LEU A 40 -37.13 -31.83 -33.07
CA LEU A 40 -37.95 -32.93 -33.53
C LEU A 40 -39.41 -32.54 -33.70
N ALA A 41 -39.94 -31.74 -32.76
CA ALA A 41 -41.30 -31.27 -32.78
C ALA A 41 -41.63 -30.35 -33.98
N ASP A 42 -40.64 -29.60 -34.44
CA ASP A 42 -40.80 -28.70 -35.60
C ASP A 42 -40.96 -29.47 -36.93
N GLY A 43 -40.35 -30.67 -37.03
CA GLY A 43 -40.45 -31.53 -38.22
C GLY A 43 -41.53 -32.60 -38.16
N ALA A 44 -42.19 -32.77 -37.01
CA ALA A 44 -43.10 -33.90 -36.75
C ALA A 44 -44.53 -33.65 -37.21
N GLY A 45 -45.24 -34.74 -37.57
CA GLY A 45 -46.70 -34.72 -37.81
C GLY A 45 -47.54 -34.43 -36.57
N THR A 46 -48.80 -34.05 -36.72
CA THR A 46 -49.62 -33.53 -35.65
C THR A 46 -49.67 -34.41 -34.39
N ALA A 47 -49.84 -35.73 -34.55
CA ALA A 47 -49.88 -36.64 -33.41
C ALA A 47 -48.52 -36.83 -32.71
N GLU A 48 -47.45 -36.96 -33.48
CA GLU A 48 -46.08 -37.08 -32.99
C GLU A 48 -45.63 -35.79 -32.33
N LYS A 49 -45.94 -34.64 -32.89
CA LYS A 49 -45.71 -33.32 -32.33
C LYS A 49 -46.36 -33.17 -30.95
N ALA A 50 -47.60 -33.61 -30.78
CA ALA A 50 -48.29 -33.58 -29.49
C ALA A 50 -47.58 -34.41 -28.42
N GLN A 51 -47.09 -35.63 -28.77
CA GLN A 51 -46.32 -36.48 -27.87
C GLN A 51 -44.95 -35.86 -27.45
N LEU A 52 -44.25 -35.25 -28.42
CA LEU A 52 -42.99 -34.57 -28.17
C LEU A 52 -43.17 -33.32 -27.27
N LEU A 53 -44.22 -32.54 -27.50
CA LEU A 53 -44.56 -31.39 -26.66
C LEU A 53 -44.96 -31.83 -25.24
N ASP A 54 -45.64 -32.92 -25.07
CA ASP A 54 -45.97 -33.53 -23.77
C ASP A 54 -44.69 -33.95 -23.02
N ARG A 55 -43.72 -34.61 -23.74
CA ARG A 55 -42.43 -34.98 -23.15
C ARG A 55 -41.60 -33.76 -22.77
N LEU A 56 -41.65 -32.71 -23.60
CA LEU A 56 -40.99 -31.44 -23.28
C LEU A 56 -41.59 -30.75 -22.07
N ALA A 57 -42.90 -30.83 -21.91
CA ALA A 57 -43.60 -30.27 -20.72
C ALA A 57 -43.16 -30.95 -19.41
N ASP A 58 -43.06 -32.29 -19.44
CA ASP A 58 -42.55 -33.06 -18.29
C ASP A 58 -41.08 -32.72 -17.99
N LEU A 59 -40.27 -32.51 -19.01
CA LEU A 59 -38.86 -32.13 -18.87
C LEU A 59 -38.72 -30.75 -18.28
N TYR A 60 -39.40 -29.74 -18.80
CA TYR A 60 -39.37 -28.38 -18.24
C TYR A 60 -39.94 -28.30 -16.83
N ALA A 61 -40.90 -29.11 -16.47
CA ALA A 61 -41.41 -29.18 -15.10
C ALA A 61 -40.31 -29.68 -14.12
N ARG A 62 -39.54 -30.72 -14.50
CA ARG A 62 -38.41 -31.19 -13.69
C ARG A 62 -37.32 -30.12 -13.58
N MET A 63 -36.92 -29.53 -14.72
CA MET A 63 -35.89 -28.48 -14.74
C MET A 63 -36.25 -27.28 -13.86
N LEU A 64 -37.51 -26.85 -13.83
CA LEU A 64 -37.98 -25.78 -12.97
C LEU A 64 -37.91 -26.13 -11.46
N ASP A 65 -38.06 -27.41 -11.14
CA ASP A 65 -37.95 -27.86 -9.74
C ASP A 65 -36.46 -27.96 -9.28
N GLU A 66 -35.55 -28.23 -10.19
CA GLU A 66 -34.13 -28.44 -9.89
C GLU A 66 -33.24 -27.17 -10.05
N THR A 67 -33.68 -26.15 -10.82
CA THR A 67 -32.91 -24.95 -11.10
C THR A 67 -32.91 -24.00 -9.93
N ALA A 68 -31.69 -23.76 -9.36
CA ALA A 68 -31.45 -22.80 -8.28
C ALA A 68 -31.02 -21.40 -8.79
N ASP A 69 -30.43 -21.30 -9.99
CA ASP A 69 -29.96 -20.04 -10.58
C ASP A 69 -31.13 -19.18 -11.04
N ALA A 70 -31.27 -17.98 -10.52
CA ALA A 70 -32.40 -17.07 -10.78
C ALA A 70 -32.50 -16.65 -12.27
N ALA A 71 -31.36 -16.40 -12.95
CA ALA A 71 -31.37 -15.97 -14.34
C ALA A 71 -31.71 -17.14 -15.29
N GLN A 72 -31.27 -18.33 -14.96
CA GLN A 72 -31.64 -19.55 -15.69
C GLN A 72 -33.11 -19.88 -15.45
N GLN A 73 -33.59 -19.77 -14.20
CA GLN A 73 -34.99 -20.00 -13.83
C GLN A 73 -35.92 -19.03 -14.58
N ALA A 74 -35.58 -17.73 -14.68
CA ALA A 74 -36.39 -16.77 -15.42
C ALA A 74 -36.56 -17.14 -16.89
N ARG A 75 -35.46 -17.49 -17.57
CA ARG A 75 -35.49 -17.96 -18.99
C ARG A 75 -36.31 -19.23 -19.18
N LEU A 76 -36.23 -20.15 -18.21
CA LEU A 76 -36.98 -21.40 -18.25
C LEU A 76 -38.47 -21.16 -18.01
N LEU A 77 -38.84 -20.20 -17.15
CA LEU A 77 -40.24 -19.81 -16.92
C LEU A 77 -40.89 -19.24 -18.17
N ASP A 78 -40.18 -18.37 -18.92
CA ASP A 78 -40.71 -17.83 -20.18
C ASP A 78 -40.98 -18.95 -21.20
N ARG A 79 -40.05 -19.92 -21.39
CA ARG A 79 -40.23 -21.06 -22.25
C ARG A 79 -41.35 -22.00 -21.78
N ALA A 80 -41.46 -22.19 -20.48
CA ALA A 80 -42.52 -23.03 -19.89
C ALA A 80 -43.91 -22.44 -20.13
N ASP A 81 -44.07 -21.11 -20.01
CA ASP A 81 -45.33 -20.43 -20.29
C ASP A 81 -45.75 -20.58 -21.78
N ASP A 82 -44.77 -20.36 -22.69
CA ASP A 82 -45.01 -20.53 -24.15
C ASP A 82 -45.39 -21.97 -24.52
N LEU A 83 -44.71 -22.95 -23.90
CA LEU A 83 -45.02 -24.36 -24.12
C LEU A 83 -46.39 -24.74 -23.54
N ALA A 84 -46.69 -24.30 -22.31
CA ALA A 84 -47.94 -24.59 -21.64
C ALA A 84 -49.15 -24.02 -22.38
N ALA A 85 -48.98 -22.90 -23.11
CA ALA A 85 -50.04 -22.37 -23.99
C ALA A 85 -50.33 -23.28 -25.19
N ARG A 86 -49.36 -24.08 -25.64
CA ARG A 86 -49.42 -24.98 -26.79
C ARG A 86 -49.85 -26.42 -26.45
N VAL A 87 -49.77 -26.80 -25.16
CA VAL A 87 -50.08 -28.15 -24.68
C VAL A 87 -51.42 -28.15 -24.00
N ALA A 88 -52.43 -28.75 -24.62
CA ALA A 88 -53.82 -28.76 -24.12
C ALA A 88 -54.16 -29.94 -23.19
N THR A 89 -53.17 -30.81 -22.91
CA THR A 89 -53.31 -32.02 -22.07
C THR A 89 -53.16 -31.73 -20.58
N GLY A 90 -53.41 -32.69 -19.70
CA GLY A 90 -53.05 -32.60 -18.27
C GLY A 90 -51.58 -32.34 -17.98
N ARG A 91 -50.67 -32.69 -18.93
CA ARG A 91 -49.25 -32.36 -18.84
C ARG A 91 -48.95 -30.85 -18.97
N GLY A 92 -49.68 -30.15 -19.84
CA GLY A 92 -49.63 -28.70 -19.92
C GLY A 92 -50.12 -28.04 -18.62
N ASP A 93 -51.14 -28.59 -17.95
CA ASP A 93 -51.55 -28.11 -16.65
C ASP A 93 -50.52 -28.42 -15.54
N ALA A 94 -49.89 -29.59 -15.55
CA ALA A 94 -48.75 -29.92 -14.68
C ALA A 94 -47.59 -28.95 -14.85
N LEU A 95 -47.21 -28.58 -16.09
CA LEU A 95 -46.17 -27.57 -16.37
C LEU A 95 -46.59 -26.18 -15.83
N ARG A 96 -47.84 -25.75 -15.96
CA ARG A 96 -48.34 -24.51 -15.35
C ARG A 96 -48.22 -24.53 -13.84
N VAL A 97 -48.45 -25.67 -13.19
CA VAL A 97 -48.28 -25.84 -11.75
C VAL A 97 -46.81 -25.75 -11.36
N ALA A 98 -45.91 -26.38 -12.12
CA ALA A 98 -44.45 -26.29 -11.88
C ALA A 98 -43.94 -24.86 -12.04
N ALA A 99 -44.35 -24.14 -13.09
CA ALA A 99 -44.02 -22.74 -13.29
C ALA A 99 -44.57 -21.84 -12.16
N ALA A 100 -45.82 -22.08 -11.75
CA ALA A 100 -46.41 -21.36 -10.64
C ALA A 100 -45.71 -21.64 -9.30
N ARG A 101 -45.27 -22.89 -9.06
CA ARG A 101 -44.51 -23.28 -7.87
C ARG A 101 -43.17 -22.57 -7.83
N ALA A 102 -42.44 -22.45 -8.94
CA ALA A 102 -41.18 -21.74 -9.04
C ALA A 102 -41.36 -20.23 -8.71
N ARG A 103 -42.38 -19.58 -9.27
CA ARG A 103 -42.72 -18.18 -8.98
C ARG A 103 -43.12 -17.99 -7.52
N TYR A 104 -43.94 -18.93 -6.98
CA TYR A 104 -44.36 -18.94 -5.57
C TYR A 104 -43.11 -19.01 -4.64
N ARG A 105 -42.16 -19.92 -4.89
CA ARG A 105 -40.94 -20.03 -4.08
C ARG A 105 -40.16 -18.72 -4.05
N THR A 106 -40.02 -18.06 -5.20
CA THR A 106 -39.33 -16.75 -5.28
C THR A 106 -40.07 -15.68 -4.49
N ALA A 107 -41.37 -15.55 -4.70
CA ALA A 107 -42.19 -14.57 -4.02
C ALA A 107 -42.31 -14.83 -2.50
N ALA A 108 -42.42 -16.08 -2.09
CA ALA A 108 -42.47 -16.48 -0.68
C ALA A 108 -41.16 -16.11 0.03
N ARG A 109 -39.98 -16.37 -0.61
CA ARG A 109 -38.68 -15.98 -0.08
C ARG A 109 -38.57 -14.47 0.11
N ILE A 110 -39.03 -13.66 -0.84
CA ILE A 110 -39.10 -12.21 -0.73
C ILE A 110 -40.03 -11.80 0.42
N ALA A 111 -41.21 -12.41 0.51
CA ALA A 111 -42.16 -12.10 1.58
C ALA A 111 -41.63 -12.43 2.98
N GLU A 112 -40.96 -13.58 3.15
CA GLU A 112 -40.27 -13.93 4.42
C GLU A 112 -39.13 -13.01 4.75
N ALA A 113 -38.34 -12.59 3.74
CA ALA A 113 -37.29 -11.59 3.93
C ALA A 113 -37.88 -10.25 4.42
N VAL A 114 -38.94 -9.77 3.77
CA VAL A 114 -39.68 -8.55 4.19
C VAL A 114 -40.24 -8.70 5.61
N ARG A 115 -40.85 -9.86 5.93
CA ARG A 115 -41.36 -10.17 7.28
C ARG A 115 -40.25 -10.10 8.34
N ALA A 116 -39.07 -10.54 8.01
CA ALA A 116 -37.87 -10.48 8.87
C ALA A 116 -37.16 -9.11 8.89
N GLY A 117 -37.75 -8.08 8.24
CA GLY A 117 -37.12 -6.76 8.16
C GLY A 117 -35.97 -6.66 7.20
N LEU A 118 -35.75 -7.68 6.35
CA LEU A 118 -34.71 -7.67 5.30
C LEU A 118 -35.22 -6.93 4.05
N PRO A 119 -34.33 -6.41 3.20
CA PRO A 119 -34.70 -5.82 1.93
C PRO A 119 -35.32 -6.88 1.00
N GLY A 120 -36.41 -6.52 0.30
CA GLY A 120 -37.08 -7.36 -0.69
C GLY A 120 -37.92 -6.51 -1.63
N ASP A 121 -37.98 -6.89 -2.89
CA ASP A 121 -38.84 -6.22 -3.88
C ASP A 121 -40.30 -6.68 -3.72
N VAL A 122 -41.07 -5.88 -2.99
CA VAL A 122 -42.48 -6.15 -2.70
C VAL A 122 -43.32 -6.16 -3.98
N ASP A 123 -43.04 -5.24 -4.92
CA ASP A 123 -43.82 -5.12 -6.17
C ASP A 123 -43.55 -6.34 -7.09
N GLU A 124 -42.31 -6.81 -7.16
CA GLU A 124 -41.97 -8.05 -7.85
C GLU A 124 -42.73 -9.24 -7.24
N ALA A 125 -42.65 -9.42 -5.93
CA ALA A 125 -43.30 -10.53 -5.25
C ALA A 125 -44.82 -10.50 -5.44
N VAL A 126 -45.48 -9.35 -5.27
CA VAL A 126 -46.92 -9.16 -5.50
C VAL A 126 -47.25 -9.43 -6.97
N GLY A 127 -46.42 -8.99 -7.92
CA GLY A 127 -46.61 -9.25 -9.34
C GLY A 127 -46.60 -10.75 -9.66
N LEU A 128 -45.59 -11.49 -9.13
CA LEU A 128 -45.47 -12.95 -9.29
C LEU A 128 -46.70 -13.67 -8.69
N LEU A 129 -47.09 -13.34 -7.47
CA LEU A 129 -48.23 -13.96 -6.77
C LEU A 129 -49.56 -13.68 -7.49
N SER A 130 -49.79 -12.47 -7.98
CA SER A 130 -51.04 -12.07 -8.62
C SER A 130 -51.27 -12.79 -9.95
N ARG A 131 -50.21 -12.94 -10.78
CA ARG A 131 -50.34 -13.62 -12.09
C ARG A 131 -50.77 -15.07 -11.97
N GLN A 132 -50.32 -15.78 -10.93
CA GLN A 132 -50.52 -17.24 -10.84
C GLN A 132 -51.84 -17.64 -10.17
N VAL A 133 -52.42 -16.81 -9.30
CA VAL A 133 -53.65 -17.18 -8.56
C VAL A 133 -54.76 -17.61 -9.50
N GLU A 134 -55.11 -16.80 -10.50
CA GLU A 134 -56.21 -17.10 -11.44
C GLU A 134 -55.88 -18.32 -12.32
N ILE A 135 -54.61 -18.39 -12.80
CA ILE A 135 -54.14 -19.54 -13.61
C ILE A 135 -54.28 -20.85 -12.83
N LEU A 136 -53.86 -20.86 -11.56
CA LEU A 136 -53.92 -22.03 -10.69
C LEU A 136 -55.34 -22.46 -10.39
N LEU A 137 -56.25 -21.49 -10.17
CA LEU A 137 -57.70 -21.82 -9.95
C LEU A 137 -58.33 -22.39 -11.21
N GLU A 138 -58.01 -21.86 -12.39
CA GLU A 138 -58.45 -22.43 -13.66
C GLU A 138 -57.90 -23.84 -13.90
N VAL A 139 -56.57 -24.05 -13.60
CA VAL A 139 -55.96 -25.38 -13.69
C VAL A 139 -56.65 -26.36 -12.75
N SER A 140 -56.92 -25.97 -11.51
CA SER A 140 -57.64 -26.81 -10.55
C SER A 140 -59.00 -27.19 -11.08
N ALA A 141 -59.79 -26.24 -11.60
CA ALA A 141 -61.16 -26.53 -12.15
C ALA A 141 -61.10 -27.47 -13.33
N ARG A 142 -60.09 -27.32 -14.23
CA ARG A 142 -59.91 -28.26 -15.38
C ARG A 142 -59.49 -29.65 -14.93
N ALA A 143 -58.60 -29.77 -13.99
CA ALA A 143 -58.12 -31.03 -13.43
C ALA A 143 -59.25 -31.77 -12.70
N GLU A 144 -60.04 -31.09 -11.89
CA GLU A 144 -61.22 -31.67 -11.22
C GLU A 144 -62.31 -32.18 -12.22
N LYS A 145 -62.50 -31.39 -13.28
CA LYS A 145 -63.42 -31.85 -14.34
C LYS A 145 -62.91 -33.13 -14.98
N ARG A 146 -61.63 -33.23 -15.33
CA ARG A 146 -60.99 -34.44 -15.89
C ARG A 146 -61.06 -35.59 -14.88
N ALA A 147 -60.75 -35.39 -13.64
CA ALA A 147 -60.83 -36.40 -12.59
C ALA A 147 -62.27 -36.95 -12.47
N THR A 148 -63.29 -36.07 -12.48
CA THR A 148 -64.72 -36.47 -12.50
C THR A 148 -65.10 -37.24 -13.75
N ASP A 149 -64.64 -36.84 -14.91
CA ASP A 149 -64.89 -37.55 -16.18
C ASP A 149 -64.16 -38.91 -16.21
N ILE A 150 -62.99 -39.04 -15.60
CA ILE A 150 -62.28 -40.32 -15.44
C ILE A 150 -63.03 -41.20 -14.45
N ASP A 151 -63.49 -40.67 -13.36
CA ASP A 151 -64.27 -41.41 -12.35
C ASP A 151 -65.51 -42.10 -12.95
N ARG A 152 -66.30 -41.34 -13.73
CA ARG A 152 -67.45 -41.90 -14.47
C ARG A 152 -67.04 -43.02 -15.45
N ARG A 153 -65.82 -43.00 -15.98
CA ARG A 153 -65.30 -44.05 -16.91
C ARG A 153 -64.87 -45.27 -16.12
N ILE A 154 -64.34 -45.15 -14.93
CA ILE A 154 -63.92 -46.25 -14.05
C ILE A 154 -65.13 -47.18 -13.78
N ASP A 155 -66.27 -46.61 -13.42
CA ASP A 155 -67.47 -47.35 -13.11
C ASP A 155 -67.92 -48.28 -14.30
N SER A 156 -67.52 -48.00 -15.49
CA SER A 156 -67.95 -48.74 -16.71
C SER A 156 -66.87 -49.71 -17.27
N GLN A 157 -65.70 -49.85 -16.66
CA GLN A 157 -64.54 -50.57 -17.25
C GLN A 157 -64.19 -51.88 -16.51
N ARG A 158 -63.44 -52.79 -17.24
CA ARG A 158 -62.90 -54.03 -16.68
C ARG A 158 -61.69 -53.67 -15.72
N ALA A 159 -61.41 -54.54 -14.73
CA ALA A 159 -60.48 -54.28 -13.62
C ALA A 159 -59.11 -53.75 -14.04
N VAL A 160 -58.44 -54.29 -15.06
CA VAL A 160 -57.11 -53.81 -15.50
C VAL A 160 -57.13 -52.37 -16.13
N GLN A 161 -58.25 -52.08 -16.82
CA GLN A 161 -58.44 -50.73 -17.37
C GLN A 161 -58.85 -49.72 -16.28
N ALA A 162 -59.54 -50.19 -15.27
CA ALA A 162 -59.95 -49.39 -14.10
C ALA A 162 -58.69 -48.95 -13.30
N GLU A 163 -57.69 -49.82 -13.12
CA GLU A 163 -56.47 -49.48 -12.39
C GLU A 163 -55.66 -48.35 -13.09
N ALA A 164 -55.53 -48.44 -14.41
CA ALA A 164 -54.82 -47.38 -15.17
C ALA A 164 -55.57 -46.03 -15.10
N LEU A 165 -56.93 -46.09 -15.18
CA LEU A 165 -57.79 -44.91 -15.02
C LEU A 165 -57.75 -44.35 -13.56
N GLN A 166 -57.63 -45.23 -12.58
CA GLN A 166 -57.48 -44.81 -11.20
C GLN A 166 -56.17 -44.03 -10.98
N THR A 167 -55.06 -44.50 -11.52
CA THR A 167 -53.79 -43.79 -11.51
C THR A 167 -53.89 -42.42 -12.23
N GLU A 168 -54.59 -42.38 -13.35
CA GLU A 168 -54.79 -41.11 -14.08
C GLU A 168 -55.65 -40.15 -13.28
N LYS A 169 -56.70 -40.63 -12.60
CA LYS A 169 -57.53 -39.81 -11.67
C LYS A 169 -56.73 -39.25 -10.49
N GLU A 170 -55.95 -40.13 -9.85
CA GLU A 170 -55.06 -39.69 -8.74
C GLU A 170 -54.11 -38.58 -9.14
N ARG A 171 -53.60 -38.65 -10.38
CA ARG A 171 -52.76 -37.60 -10.95
C ARG A 171 -53.51 -36.28 -11.15
N GLU A 172 -54.72 -36.32 -11.67
CA GLU A 172 -55.52 -35.11 -11.84
C GLU A 172 -55.99 -34.53 -10.50
N ASP A 173 -56.36 -35.37 -9.53
CA ASP A 173 -56.69 -34.95 -8.16
C ASP A 173 -55.49 -34.29 -7.48
N ALA A 174 -54.25 -34.81 -7.70
CA ALA A 174 -53.02 -34.20 -7.20
C ALA A 174 -52.75 -32.83 -7.85
N ILE A 175 -52.96 -32.70 -9.18
CA ILE A 175 -52.83 -31.40 -9.87
C ILE A 175 -53.81 -30.39 -9.31
N ALA A 176 -55.07 -30.78 -9.09
CA ALA A 176 -56.08 -29.91 -8.53
C ALA A 176 -55.79 -29.48 -7.08
N GLY A 177 -55.34 -30.43 -6.24
CA GLY A 177 -54.99 -30.16 -4.84
C GLY A 177 -53.79 -29.21 -4.72
N VAL A 178 -52.71 -29.49 -5.45
CA VAL A 178 -51.50 -28.64 -5.46
C VAL A 178 -51.83 -27.26 -6.02
N SER A 179 -52.64 -27.15 -7.05
CA SER A 179 -53.06 -25.86 -7.62
C SER A 179 -53.80 -25.01 -6.60
N ARG A 180 -54.79 -25.58 -5.89
CA ARG A 180 -55.51 -24.88 -4.80
C ARG A 180 -54.58 -24.45 -3.65
N TYR A 181 -53.70 -25.35 -3.24
CA TYR A 181 -52.69 -25.09 -2.22
C TYR A 181 -51.84 -23.87 -2.59
N LEU A 182 -51.21 -23.87 -3.79
CA LEU A 182 -50.38 -22.78 -4.23
C LEU A 182 -51.19 -21.46 -4.41
N ALA A 183 -52.43 -21.53 -4.92
CA ALA A 183 -53.26 -20.34 -5.06
C ALA A 183 -53.60 -19.73 -3.70
N ALA A 184 -53.99 -20.56 -2.71
CA ALA A 184 -54.33 -20.10 -1.38
C ALA A 184 -53.11 -19.50 -0.64
N TRP A 185 -51.99 -20.17 -0.68
CA TRP A 185 -50.74 -19.62 -0.09
C TRP A 185 -50.26 -18.35 -0.81
N SER A 186 -50.44 -18.26 -2.15
CA SER A 186 -50.12 -17.03 -2.88
C SER A 186 -50.96 -15.85 -2.39
N LEU A 187 -52.22 -16.11 -2.05
CA LEU A 187 -53.10 -15.10 -1.46
C LEU A 187 -52.71 -14.74 -0.02
N VAL A 188 -52.25 -15.71 0.80
CA VAL A 188 -51.74 -15.44 2.17
C VAL A 188 -50.55 -14.50 2.11
N TYR A 189 -49.56 -14.80 1.28
CA TYR A 189 -48.35 -13.93 1.15
C TYR A 189 -48.70 -12.59 0.50
N ARG A 190 -49.57 -12.55 -0.53
CA ARG A 190 -49.97 -11.30 -1.15
C ARG A 190 -50.75 -10.43 -0.16
N GLY A 191 -51.64 -11.01 0.64
CA GLY A 191 -52.37 -10.34 1.71
C GLY A 191 -51.43 -9.79 2.79
N PHE A 192 -50.34 -10.52 3.11
CA PHE A 192 -49.28 -10.03 3.99
C PHE A 192 -48.54 -8.81 3.40
N LEU A 193 -48.09 -8.91 2.15
CA LEU A 193 -47.28 -7.87 1.49
C LEU A 193 -48.07 -6.58 1.21
N ARG A 194 -49.38 -6.70 0.96
CA ARG A 194 -50.27 -5.56 0.68
C ARG A 194 -51.07 -5.04 1.89
N ASP A 195 -50.95 -5.73 3.00
CA ASP A 195 -51.79 -5.55 4.19
C ASP A 195 -53.32 -5.57 3.85
N ASP A 196 -53.70 -6.49 2.95
CA ASP A 196 -55.08 -6.60 2.43
C ASP A 196 -55.80 -7.81 3.04
N PRO A 197 -56.83 -7.60 3.91
CA PRO A 197 -57.60 -8.69 4.50
C PRO A 197 -58.46 -9.45 3.48
N LYS A 198 -58.83 -8.87 2.33
CA LYS A 198 -59.62 -9.53 1.27
C LYS A 198 -58.87 -10.71 0.64
N ASP A 199 -57.57 -10.59 0.46
CA ASP A 199 -56.75 -11.72 -0.03
C ASP A 199 -56.76 -12.86 0.98
N SER A 200 -56.71 -12.56 2.28
CA SER A 200 -56.80 -13.55 3.35
C SER A 200 -58.19 -14.22 3.40
N GLU A 201 -59.30 -13.46 3.26
CA GLU A 201 -60.66 -14.02 3.16
C GLU A 201 -60.79 -14.94 1.94
N ARG A 202 -60.23 -14.55 0.80
CA ARG A 202 -60.20 -15.36 -0.40
C ARG A 202 -59.36 -16.65 -0.21
N ALA A 203 -58.21 -16.58 0.47
CA ALA A 203 -57.42 -17.74 0.83
C ALA A 203 -58.20 -18.71 1.71
N VAL A 204 -58.94 -18.22 2.70
CA VAL A 204 -59.82 -19.04 3.55
C VAL A 204 -60.84 -19.79 2.69
N SER A 205 -61.47 -19.12 1.70
CA SER A 205 -62.48 -19.76 0.84
C SER A 205 -61.90 -20.88 -0.05
N ILE A 206 -60.58 -20.90 -0.28
CA ILE A 206 -59.90 -21.96 -1.05
C ILE A 206 -59.41 -23.07 -0.13
N PHE A 207 -58.88 -22.75 1.08
CA PHE A 207 -58.38 -23.75 2.01
C PHE A 207 -59.47 -24.63 2.59
N ILE A 208 -60.68 -24.04 2.85
CA ILE A 208 -61.81 -24.81 3.42
C ILE A 208 -62.21 -25.99 2.57
N PRO A 209 -62.52 -25.87 1.25
CA PRO A 209 -62.80 -27.01 0.40
C PRO A 209 -61.59 -27.99 0.26
N LEU A 210 -60.33 -27.46 0.21
CA LEU A 210 -59.14 -28.30 0.12
C LEU A 210 -59.00 -29.24 1.34
N LEU A 211 -59.40 -28.77 2.52
CA LEU A 211 -59.39 -29.51 3.78
C LEU A 211 -60.66 -30.34 4.03
N GLY A 212 -61.53 -30.49 3.01
CA GLY A 212 -62.73 -31.32 3.06
C GLY A 212 -64.01 -30.61 3.55
N GLY A 213 -63.93 -29.27 3.73
CA GLY A 213 -65.07 -28.48 4.14
C GLY A 213 -66.16 -28.39 3.03
N ARG A 214 -67.42 -28.27 3.41
CA ARG A 214 -68.54 -28.15 2.52
C ARG A 214 -69.28 -26.85 2.76
N ASP A 215 -69.91 -26.29 1.73
CA ASP A 215 -70.70 -25.05 1.78
C ASP A 215 -69.98 -23.89 2.48
N GLY A 216 -68.62 -23.83 2.28
CA GLY A 216 -67.72 -22.78 2.90
C GLY A 216 -67.57 -22.91 4.40
N LYS A 217 -67.98 -24.06 5.01
CA LYS A 217 -67.82 -24.28 6.46
C LYS A 217 -66.90 -25.46 6.75
N LEU A 218 -66.10 -25.25 7.73
CA LEU A 218 -65.18 -26.24 8.31
C LEU A 218 -64.85 -25.80 9.74
N VAL A 219 -64.94 -26.71 10.66
CA VAL A 219 -64.43 -26.49 12.01
C VAL A 219 -63.21 -27.34 12.26
N PRO A 220 -62.30 -26.95 13.16
CA PRO A 220 -61.05 -27.68 13.39
C PRO A 220 -61.27 -29.19 13.68
N ASP A 221 -62.27 -29.53 14.45
CA ASP A 221 -62.54 -30.92 14.85
C ASP A 221 -63.04 -31.83 13.70
N ASP A 222 -63.38 -31.25 12.56
CA ASP A 222 -63.84 -32.02 11.36
C ASP A 222 -62.61 -32.45 10.50
N VAL A 223 -61.43 -31.96 10.79
CA VAL A 223 -60.23 -32.30 10.02
C VAL A 223 -59.68 -33.65 10.45
N SER A 224 -59.68 -34.60 9.51
CA SER A 224 -59.30 -35.98 9.81
C SER A 224 -57.78 -36.13 10.02
N GLU A 225 -57.42 -37.22 10.77
CA GLU A 225 -56.01 -37.55 11.03
C GLU A 225 -55.14 -37.70 9.74
N PRO A 226 -55.60 -38.43 8.69
CA PRO A 226 -54.85 -38.59 7.46
C PRO A 226 -54.49 -37.25 6.79
N LEU A 227 -55.35 -36.25 6.89
CA LEU A 227 -55.09 -34.90 6.36
C LEU A 227 -53.99 -34.20 7.15
N ARG A 228 -53.90 -34.41 8.47
CA ARG A 228 -52.82 -33.82 9.30
C ARG A 228 -51.47 -34.50 9.10
N ALA A 229 -51.50 -35.80 8.74
CA ALA A 229 -50.29 -36.59 8.47
C ALA A 229 -49.65 -36.32 7.09
N ASP A 230 -50.36 -35.69 6.18
CA ASP A 230 -49.88 -35.29 4.86
C ASP A 230 -49.32 -33.87 4.88
N GLU A 231 -48.17 -33.65 4.22
CA GLU A 231 -47.46 -32.37 4.21
C GLU A 231 -48.26 -31.22 3.61
N LEU A 232 -48.94 -31.48 2.47
CA LEU A 232 -49.72 -30.45 1.78
C LEU A 232 -50.89 -30.00 2.63
N TYR A 233 -51.63 -30.94 3.23
CA TYR A 233 -52.79 -30.61 4.03
C TYR A 233 -52.43 -30.03 5.39
N ALA A 234 -51.40 -30.53 6.07
CA ALA A 234 -50.90 -29.95 7.31
C ALA A 234 -50.41 -28.48 7.06
N SER A 235 -49.67 -28.24 5.96
CA SER A 235 -49.28 -26.88 5.55
C SER A 235 -50.51 -26.03 5.15
N SER A 236 -51.59 -26.63 4.63
CA SER A 236 -52.82 -25.93 4.33
C SER A 236 -53.56 -25.50 5.60
N ILE A 237 -53.52 -26.30 6.67
CA ILE A 237 -54.05 -25.92 8.01
C ILE A 237 -53.29 -24.71 8.53
N LEU A 238 -51.96 -24.73 8.39
CA LEU A 238 -51.10 -23.58 8.77
C LEU A 238 -51.47 -22.33 7.97
N GLY A 239 -51.58 -22.44 6.65
CA GLY A 239 -51.97 -21.33 5.77
C GLY A 239 -53.39 -20.77 6.10
N LEU A 240 -54.32 -21.66 6.41
CA LEU A 240 -55.66 -21.29 6.87
C LEU A 240 -55.63 -20.51 8.20
N ALA A 241 -54.79 -20.97 9.15
CA ALA A 241 -54.60 -20.27 10.42
C ALA A 241 -54.07 -18.85 10.22
N LEU A 242 -53.06 -18.63 9.35
CA LEU A 242 -52.52 -17.32 9.04
C LEU A 242 -53.56 -16.42 8.35
N ALA A 243 -54.32 -16.97 7.39
CA ALA A 243 -55.42 -16.25 6.74
C ALA A 243 -56.51 -15.84 7.74
N LYS A 244 -56.85 -16.72 8.66
CA LYS A 244 -57.82 -16.45 9.76
C LYS A 244 -57.25 -15.41 10.76
N ALA A 245 -56.00 -15.45 11.08
CA ALA A 245 -55.33 -14.46 11.94
C ALA A 245 -55.57 -13.03 11.44
N ARG A 246 -55.40 -12.83 10.14
CA ARG A 246 -55.57 -11.51 9.52
C ARG A 246 -57.04 -11.12 9.31
N SER A 247 -57.87 -12.05 8.96
CA SER A 247 -59.27 -11.75 8.64
C SER A 247 -60.24 -11.83 9.84
N SER A 248 -59.93 -12.67 10.83
CA SER A 248 -60.85 -12.99 11.93
C SER A 248 -60.21 -12.85 13.33
N GLY A 249 -58.92 -12.61 13.40
CA GLY A 249 -58.15 -12.44 14.62
C GLY A 249 -57.48 -13.70 15.18
N PHE A 250 -56.62 -13.54 16.16
CA PHE A 250 -55.74 -14.58 16.70
C PHE A 250 -56.53 -15.73 17.36
N GLY A 251 -57.66 -15.46 18.04
CA GLY A 251 -58.44 -16.51 18.69
C GLY A 251 -58.90 -17.60 17.72
N GLU A 252 -59.35 -17.23 16.51
CA GLU A 252 -59.69 -18.21 15.48
C GLU A 252 -58.47 -18.90 14.90
N ALA A 253 -57.39 -18.17 14.66
CA ALA A 253 -56.10 -18.74 14.18
C ALA A 253 -55.56 -19.79 15.17
N ALA A 254 -55.60 -19.50 16.47
CA ALA A 254 -55.07 -20.38 17.52
C ALA A 254 -55.81 -21.73 17.58
N ARG A 255 -57.12 -21.74 17.29
CA ARG A 255 -57.92 -23.00 17.22
C ARG A 255 -57.46 -23.91 16.08
N TRP A 256 -57.09 -23.32 14.93
CA TRP A 256 -56.54 -24.06 13.78
C TRP A 256 -55.09 -24.53 14.04
N LEU A 257 -54.26 -23.70 14.66
CA LEU A 257 -52.88 -24.05 15.01
C LEU A 257 -52.81 -25.16 16.06
N ALA A 258 -53.78 -25.26 16.96
CA ALA A 258 -53.86 -26.33 17.94
C ALA A 258 -53.98 -27.73 17.29
N LEU A 259 -54.58 -27.84 16.09
CA LEU A 259 -54.59 -29.09 15.33
C LEU A 259 -53.23 -29.64 14.96
N LEU A 260 -52.25 -28.73 14.86
CA LEU A 260 -50.88 -29.10 14.50
C LEU A 260 -50.04 -29.60 15.70
N ASP A 261 -50.62 -29.64 16.92
CA ASP A 261 -49.98 -30.20 18.13
C ASP A 261 -50.09 -31.73 18.21
N TYR A 262 -50.96 -32.34 17.41
CA TYR A 262 -51.15 -33.78 17.46
C TYR A 262 -49.87 -34.52 16.96
N ALA A 263 -49.61 -35.70 17.57
CA ALA A 263 -48.38 -36.47 17.29
C ALA A 263 -48.29 -36.95 15.84
N GLU A 264 -49.46 -37.24 15.20
CA GLU A 264 -49.57 -37.68 13.81
C GLU A 264 -49.39 -36.57 12.77
N THR A 265 -49.36 -35.28 13.20
CA THR A 265 -49.11 -34.15 12.29
C THR A 265 -47.76 -34.29 11.59
N TYR A 266 -47.71 -33.93 10.30
CA TYR A 266 -46.48 -34.00 9.49
C TYR A 266 -45.33 -33.29 10.23
N PRO A 267 -44.18 -33.95 10.44
CA PRO A 267 -43.16 -33.54 11.41
C PRO A 267 -42.65 -32.12 11.21
N SER A 268 -42.31 -31.75 9.96
CA SER A 268 -41.73 -30.41 9.70
C SER A 268 -42.71 -29.27 10.00
N VAL A 269 -43.98 -29.47 9.76
CA VAL A 269 -45.03 -28.47 10.03
C VAL A 269 -45.29 -28.37 11.54
N ARG A 270 -45.32 -29.52 12.24
CA ARG A 270 -45.50 -29.58 13.70
C ARG A 270 -44.32 -28.85 14.40
N ASP A 271 -43.07 -29.11 13.96
CA ASP A 271 -41.89 -28.51 14.55
C ASP A 271 -41.78 -26.99 14.33
N ALA A 272 -42.28 -26.50 13.18
CA ALA A 272 -42.33 -25.08 12.84
C ALA A 272 -43.57 -24.38 13.46
N ARG A 273 -44.57 -25.10 13.97
CA ARG A 273 -45.85 -24.55 14.43
C ARG A 273 -45.71 -23.40 15.43
N LEU A 274 -44.84 -23.52 16.41
CA LEU A 274 -44.68 -22.50 17.45
C LEU A 274 -44.20 -21.16 16.88
N GLY A 275 -43.26 -21.16 15.94
CA GLY A 275 -42.82 -19.96 15.21
C GLY A 275 -43.94 -19.35 14.39
N TRP A 276 -44.71 -20.18 13.69
CA TRP A 276 -45.85 -19.72 12.92
C TRP A 276 -47.04 -19.26 13.80
N SER A 277 -47.16 -19.77 15.02
CA SER A 277 -48.13 -19.25 16.02
C SER A 277 -47.78 -17.81 16.39
N MET A 278 -46.49 -17.50 16.58
CA MET A 278 -46.02 -16.12 16.78
C MET A 278 -46.36 -15.26 15.55
N VAL A 279 -46.09 -15.74 14.32
CA VAL A 279 -46.45 -15.03 13.09
C VAL A 279 -47.96 -14.77 13.00
N ALA A 280 -48.80 -15.75 13.31
CA ALA A 280 -50.25 -15.57 13.32
C ALA A 280 -50.70 -14.50 14.36
N ALA A 281 -50.07 -14.50 15.54
CA ALA A 281 -50.30 -13.47 16.54
C ALA A 281 -49.90 -12.06 16.06
N LEU A 282 -48.75 -11.95 15.37
CA LEU A 282 -48.28 -10.70 14.75
C LEU A 282 -49.22 -10.22 13.63
N GLU A 283 -49.69 -11.15 12.77
CA GLU A 283 -50.68 -10.86 11.71
C GLU A 283 -52.00 -10.32 12.28
N ALA A 284 -52.41 -10.82 13.43
CA ALA A 284 -53.62 -10.41 14.14
C ALA A 284 -53.40 -9.23 15.10
N ARG A 285 -52.17 -8.66 15.16
CA ARG A 285 -51.74 -7.62 16.12
C ARG A 285 -51.98 -8.01 17.59
N ALA A 286 -51.91 -9.31 17.90
CA ALA A 286 -52.00 -9.86 19.24
C ALA A 286 -50.62 -9.95 19.90
N PHE A 287 -49.98 -8.81 20.14
CA PHE A 287 -48.55 -8.72 20.53
C PHE A 287 -48.26 -9.44 21.86
N LYS A 288 -49.20 -9.48 22.80
CA LYS A 288 -49.05 -10.27 24.03
C LYS A 288 -48.87 -11.76 23.72
N SER A 289 -49.70 -12.31 22.85
CA SER A 289 -49.60 -13.72 22.45
C SER A 289 -48.38 -14.03 21.62
N ALA A 290 -47.92 -13.05 20.78
CA ALA A 290 -46.67 -13.15 20.09
C ALA A 290 -45.48 -13.20 21.05
N ARG A 291 -45.51 -12.41 22.13
CA ARG A 291 -44.49 -12.38 23.20
C ARG A 291 -44.40 -13.71 23.97
N GLU A 292 -45.56 -14.26 24.34
CA GLU A 292 -45.64 -15.58 24.98
C GLU A 292 -45.06 -16.70 24.06
N SER A 293 -45.37 -16.64 22.75
CA SER A 293 -44.80 -17.55 21.77
C SER A 293 -43.27 -17.38 21.61
N LEU A 294 -42.76 -16.15 21.57
CA LEU A 294 -41.34 -15.85 21.51
C LEU A 294 -40.58 -16.38 22.76
N GLY A 295 -41.18 -16.21 23.95
CA GLY A 295 -40.66 -16.75 25.20
C GLY A 295 -40.48 -18.28 25.13
N SER A 296 -41.47 -18.97 24.54
CA SER A 296 -41.43 -20.42 24.34
C SER A 296 -40.42 -20.86 23.26
N LEU A 297 -40.11 -19.99 22.29
CA LEU A 297 -39.10 -20.20 21.25
C LEU A 297 -37.67 -19.97 21.74
N SER A 298 -37.48 -19.14 22.78
CA SER A 298 -36.19 -18.68 23.27
C SER A 298 -35.15 -19.79 23.50
N PRO A 299 -35.48 -21.01 24.03
CA PRO A 299 -34.53 -22.07 24.19
C PRO A 299 -34.05 -22.71 22.88
N ARG A 300 -34.75 -22.53 21.78
CA ARG A 300 -34.49 -23.19 20.51
C ARG A 300 -33.26 -22.58 19.81
N GLU A 301 -32.64 -23.36 18.92
CA GLU A 301 -31.48 -22.95 18.13
C GLU A 301 -31.87 -21.86 17.12
N ASP A 302 -33.04 -22.01 16.50
CA ASP A 302 -33.61 -21.08 15.51
C ASP A 302 -34.30 -19.82 16.11
N ALA A 303 -34.25 -19.63 17.44
CA ALA A 303 -34.88 -18.53 18.14
C ALA A 303 -34.48 -17.14 17.63
N GLY A 304 -33.22 -16.97 17.15
CA GLY A 304 -32.73 -15.71 16.56
C GLY A 304 -33.54 -15.30 15.33
N ASN A 305 -33.84 -16.25 14.43
CA ASN A 305 -34.63 -15.95 13.23
C ASN A 305 -36.03 -15.47 13.59
N TRP A 306 -36.69 -16.11 14.58
CA TRP A 306 -38.04 -15.73 15.04
C TRP A 306 -38.01 -14.40 15.80
N ALA A 307 -36.97 -14.12 16.59
CA ALA A 307 -36.80 -12.84 17.26
C ALA A 307 -36.64 -11.69 16.27
N ARG A 308 -35.93 -11.92 15.16
CA ARG A 308 -35.79 -10.94 14.09
C ARG A 308 -37.16 -10.61 13.45
N VAL A 309 -37.97 -11.63 13.15
CA VAL A 309 -39.35 -11.46 12.66
C VAL A 309 -40.19 -10.69 13.66
N ALA A 310 -40.14 -11.09 14.93
CA ALA A 310 -40.90 -10.40 16.00
C ALA A 310 -40.52 -8.93 16.12
N ALA A 311 -39.20 -8.61 16.13
CA ALA A 311 -38.75 -7.24 16.19
C ALA A 311 -39.20 -6.40 14.99
N ALA A 312 -39.03 -6.90 13.77
CA ALA A 312 -39.42 -6.20 12.55
C ALA A 312 -40.94 -5.91 12.52
N GLN A 313 -41.75 -6.93 12.80
CA GLN A 313 -43.20 -6.79 12.77
C GLN A 313 -43.75 -5.97 13.93
N SER A 314 -43.09 -5.96 15.10
CA SER A 314 -43.47 -5.07 16.21
C SER A 314 -43.30 -3.59 15.80
N VAL A 315 -42.26 -3.25 15.07
CA VAL A 315 -42.05 -1.87 14.58
C VAL A 315 -43.05 -1.52 13.47
N GLU A 316 -43.23 -2.40 12.48
CA GLU A 316 -44.09 -2.12 11.33
C GLU A 316 -45.58 -2.05 11.68
N ARG A 317 -46.04 -2.84 12.67
CA ARG A 317 -47.46 -3.01 12.99
C ARG A 317 -47.89 -2.53 14.38
N GLY A 318 -46.91 -2.32 15.29
CA GLY A 318 -47.14 -2.01 16.69
C GLY A 318 -47.66 -0.59 16.95
N GLY A 319 -47.18 0.39 16.19
CA GLY A 319 -47.50 1.79 16.43
C GLY A 319 -47.17 2.21 17.88
N GLU A 320 -48.17 2.71 18.63
CA GLU A 320 -48.04 3.14 20.05
C GLU A 320 -48.40 2.02 21.04
N ASP A 321 -48.56 0.76 20.61
CA ASP A 321 -48.92 -0.34 21.46
C ASP A 321 -47.79 -0.74 22.42
N ASN A 322 -48.06 -0.72 23.73
CA ASN A 322 -47.08 -1.04 24.76
C ASN A 322 -46.62 -2.51 24.71
N GLU A 323 -47.46 -3.45 24.33
CA GLU A 323 -47.07 -4.87 24.19
C GLU A 323 -46.20 -5.08 22.96
N ALA A 324 -46.40 -4.30 21.88
CA ALA A 324 -45.48 -4.28 20.75
C ALA A 324 -44.12 -3.72 21.13
N ALA A 325 -44.05 -2.66 21.90
CA ALA A 325 -42.80 -2.09 22.39
C ALA A 325 -42.06 -3.07 23.30
N GLN A 326 -42.76 -3.80 24.18
CA GLN A 326 -42.17 -4.84 25.02
C GLN A 326 -41.66 -6.03 24.17
N LEU A 327 -42.45 -6.49 23.19
CA LEU A 327 -42.04 -7.56 22.28
C LEU A 327 -40.78 -7.16 21.49
N LEU A 328 -40.73 -5.92 21.02
CA LEU A 328 -39.51 -5.38 20.36
C LEU A 328 -38.30 -5.45 21.27
N SER A 329 -38.42 -4.95 22.50
CA SER A 329 -37.32 -4.95 23.48
C SER A 329 -36.83 -6.37 23.80
N GLU A 330 -37.78 -7.32 24.05
CA GLU A 330 -37.47 -8.73 24.31
C GLU A 330 -36.84 -9.42 23.08
N SER A 331 -37.28 -9.06 21.88
CA SER A 331 -36.70 -9.58 20.62
C SER A 331 -35.28 -9.12 20.41
N ILE A 332 -34.98 -7.83 20.61
CA ILE A 332 -33.63 -7.29 20.55
C ILE A 332 -32.72 -7.94 21.60
N ALA A 333 -33.23 -8.10 22.84
CA ALA A 333 -32.49 -8.78 23.91
C ALA A 333 -32.19 -10.23 23.56
N LEU A 334 -33.15 -10.96 22.95
CA LEU A 334 -32.96 -12.33 22.52
C LEU A 334 -31.94 -12.45 21.36
N LEU A 335 -32.00 -11.57 20.36
CA LEU A 335 -31.01 -11.48 19.30
C LEU A 335 -29.59 -11.25 19.88
N ALA A 336 -29.48 -10.34 20.84
CA ALA A 336 -28.23 -10.07 21.55
C ALA A 336 -27.74 -11.30 22.32
N ALA A 337 -28.64 -12.00 23.06
CA ALA A 337 -28.31 -13.21 23.80
C ALA A 337 -27.86 -14.36 22.89
N LYS A 338 -28.43 -14.47 21.68
CA LYS A 338 -28.02 -15.41 20.64
C LYS A 338 -26.77 -14.95 19.84
N ARG A 339 -26.20 -13.79 20.18
CA ARG A 339 -25.04 -13.16 19.54
C ARG A 339 -25.26 -12.78 18.07
N ASP A 340 -26.52 -12.66 17.65
CA ASP A 340 -26.87 -12.20 16.30
C ASP A 340 -26.93 -10.66 16.24
N LEU A 341 -25.80 -10.03 16.48
CA LEU A 341 -25.67 -8.57 16.42
C LEU A 341 -25.78 -8.04 14.99
N GLY A 342 -25.57 -8.90 13.98
CA GLY A 342 -25.82 -8.58 12.58
C GLY A 342 -27.30 -8.28 12.34
N ALA A 343 -28.20 -9.12 12.86
CA ALA A 343 -29.65 -8.88 12.77
C ALA A 343 -30.06 -7.59 13.47
N VAL A 344 -29.50 -7.29 14.66
CA VAL A 344 -29.81 -6.03 15.37
C VAL A 344 -29.35 -4.82 14.54
N ARG A 345 -28.17 -4.86 13.98
CA ARG A 345 -27.64 -3.79 13.11
C ARG A 345 -28.53 -3.57 11.88
N ASP A 346 -28.93 -4.64 11.20
CA ASP A 346 -29.80 -4.54 10.02
C ASP A 346 -31.18 -3.94 10.37
N LEU A 347 -31.74 -4.31 11.51
CA LEU A 347 -32.98 -3.72 12.02
C LEU A 347 -32.81 -2.23 12.33
N VAL A 348 -31.73 -1.83 13.00
CA VAL A 348 -31.44 -0.42 13.26
C VAL A 348 -31.22 0.35 11.95
N LYS A 349 -30.53 -0.25 10.97
CA LYS A 349 -30.38 0.37 9.66
C LYS A 349 -31.70 0.64 8.94
N LYS A 350 -32.64 -0.27 9.08
CA LYS A 350 -33.97 -0.15 8.45
C LYS A 350 -34.91 0.80 9.22
N PHE A 351 -34.98 0.66 10.55
CA PHE A 351 -35.99 1.31 11.38
C PHE A 351 -35.47 2.48 12.22
N GLY A 352 -34.18 2.71 12.25
CA GLY A 352 -33.57 3.77 13.08
C GLY A 352 -33.16 3.32 14.48
N GLU A 353 -32.41 4.18 15.19
CA GLU A 353 -31.86 3.87 16.53
C GLU A 353 -32.92 3.83 17.64
N GLN A 354 -34.11 4.40 17.42
CA GLN A 354 -35.20 4.40 18.39
C GLN A 354 -35.65 2.99 18.81
N ILE A 355 -35.40 1.97 17.98
CA ILE A 355 -35.74 0.58 18.32
C ILE A 355 -34.92 -0.01 19.47
N LEU A 356 -33.80 0.62 19.81
CA LEU A 356 -32.90 0.18 20.89
C LEU A 356 -33.35 0.66 22.28
N GLY A 357 -34.37 1.53 22.36
CA GLY A 357 -34.91 2.13 23.60
C GLY A 357 -34.09 3.37 24.03
N GLU A 358 -34.70 4.16 24.96
CA GLU A 358 -34.09 5.42 25.45
C GLU A 358 -32.88 5.19 26.38
N ASP A 359 -32.84 4.09 27.13
CA ASP A 359 -31.75 3.74 28.07
C ASP A 359 -30.60 2.96 27.40
N ALA A 360 -30.06 3.50 26.35
CA ALA A 360 -29.02 2.86 25.51
C ALA A 360 -27.62 2.80 26.17
N THR A 361 -27.50 2.38 27.45
CA THR A 361 -26.23 2.35 28.21
C THR A 361 -25.46 1.03 28.12
N GLY A 362 -26.08 -0.07 27.68
CA GLY A 362 -25.47 -1.37 27.52
C GLY A 362 -24.57 -1.49 26.28
N PHE A 363 -23.84 -2.63 26.18
CA PHE A 363 -22.92 -2.92 25.06
C PHE A 363 -23.64 -2.91 23.71
N VAL A 364 -24.78 -3.61 23.58
CA VAL A 364 -25.45 -3.84 22.28
C VAL A 364 -25.90 -2.53 21.62
N PRO A 365 -26.62 -1.62 22.29
CA PRO A 365 -27.00 -0.35 21.70
C PRO A 365 -25.78 0.50 21.28
N ARG A 366 -24.76 0.59 22.14
CA ARG A 366 -23.55 1.34 21.85
C ARG A 366 -22.78 0.74 20.69
N TYR A 367 -22.65 -0.59 20.65
CA TYR A 367 -21.98 -1.31 19.58
C TYR A 367 -22.67 -1.08 18.23
N VAL A 368 -23.99 -1.19 18.17
CA VAL A 368 -24.74 -1.03 16.92
C VAL A 368 -24.64 0.40 16.39
N ARG A 369 -24.74 1.40 17.27
CA ARG A 369 -24.50 2.81 16.91
C ARG A 369 -23.09 3.02 16.39
N ALA A 370 -22.09 2.48 17.09
CA ALA A 370 -20.69 2.58 16.71
C ALA A 370 -20.38 1.90 15.37
N VAL A 371 -20.98 0.72 15.10
CA VAL A 371 -20.83 0.04 13.81
C VAL A 371 -21.42 0.87 12.67
N ARG A 372 -22.56 1.53 12.85
CA ARG A 372 -23.13 2.43 11.83
C ARG A 372 -22.20 3.59 11.52
N LEU A 373 -21.64 4.24 12.57
CA LEU A 373 -20.64 5.31 12.39
C LEU A 373 -19.39 4.80 11.69
N TYR A 374 -18.95 3.59 12.03
CA TYR A 374 -17.83 2.93 11.37
C TYR A 374 -18.11 2.69 9.88
N ASP A 375 -19.25 2.14 9.52
CA ASP A 375 -19.65 1.89 8.12
C ASP A 375 -19.68 3.20 7.32
N GLU A 376 -20.19 4.29 7.90
CA GLU A 376 -20.21 5.61 7.27
C GLU A 376 -18.80 6.18 7.10
N ALA A 377 -17.94 6.06 8.11
CA ALA A 377 -16.54 6.47 8.04
C ALA A 377 -15.78 5.66 6.98
N GLN A 378 -15.95 4.33 6.94
CA GLN A 378 -15.32 3.47 5.94
C GLN A 378 -15.74 3.82 4.51
N LYS A 379 -17.02 4.13 4.29
CA LYS A 379 -17.48 4.59 2.98
C LYS A 379 -16.72 5.84 2.52
N ARG A 380 -16.54 6.83 3.40
CA ARG A 380 -15.81 8.07 3.08
C ARG A 380 -14.31 7.79 2.83
N ILE A 381 -13.70 6.88 3.60
CA ILE A 381 -12.30 6.45 3.39
C ILE A 381 -12.15 5.80 2.02
N VAL A 382 -13.06 4.89 1.64
CA VAL A 382 -13.03 4.21 0.33
C VAL A 382 -13.25 5.21 -0.82
N GLU A 383 -14.16 6.17 -0.69
CA GLU A 383 -14.40 7.22 -1.67
C GLU A 383 -13.22 8.18 -1.84
N ALA A 384 -12.37 8.33 -0.82
CA ALA A 384 -11.15 9.12 -0.83
C ALA A 384 -9.90 8.30 -1.22
N ALA A 385 -10.03 6.98 -1.42
CA ALA A 385 -8.90 6.10 -1.70
C ALA A 385 -8.15 6.54 -2.97
N GLY A 386 -6.82 6.62 -2.86
CA GLY A 386 -5.94 7.11 -3.93
C GLY A 386 -5.66 8.61 -3.93
N ASP A 387 -6.36 9.39 -3.09
CA ASP A 387 -6.16 10.83 -2.91
C ASP A 387 -5.69 11.12 -1.47
N ALA A 388 -4.40 11.33 -1.31
CA ALA A 388 -3.78 11.52 0.02
C ALA A 388 -4.26 12.81 0.71
N GLU A 389 -4.55 13.87 -0.04
CA GLU A 389 -5.01 15.15 0.50
C GLU A 389 -6.46 15.00 1.02
N ARG A 390 -7.30 14.33 0.24
CA ARG A 390 -8.68 14.03 0.63
C ARG A 390 -8.75 13.11 1.84
N LEU A 391 -7.90 12.06 1.91
CA LEU A 391 -7.77 11.20 3.08
C LEU A 391 -7.34 11.95 4.34
N ALA A 392 -6.55 13.01 4.18
CA ALA A 392 -6.09 13.86 5.30
C ALA A 392 -7.11 14.93 5.70
N SER A 393 -8.19 15.11 4.95
CA SER A 393 -9.21 16.15 5.21
C SER A 393 -10.09 15.83 6.41
N ASP A 394 -10.63 16.86 7.05
CA ASP A 394 -11.58 16.73 8.16
C ASP A 394 -12.86 15.97 7.75
N GLY A 395 -13.25 16.05 6.47
CA GLY A 395 -14.40 15.32 5.94
C GLY A 395 -14.28 13.79 6.04
N VAL A 396 -13.05 13.26 6.12
CA VAL A 396 -12.75 11.84 6.31
C VAL A 396 -12.34 11.55 7.76
N ARG A 397 -11.47 12.37 8.34
CA ARG A 397 -10.91 12.13 9.68
C ARG A 397 -11.90 12.29 10.82
N ALA A 398 -12.77 13.31 10.77
CA ALA A 398 -13.72 13.55 11.86
C ALA A 398 -14.75 12.42 12.02
N PRO A 399 -15.40 11.90 10.95
CA PRO A 399 -16.26 10.71 11.08
C PRO A 399 -15.53 9.47 11.57
N ALA A 400 -14.27 9.27 11.18
CA ALA A 400 -13.48 8.16 11.68
C ALA A 400 -13.14 8.31 13.18
N ALA A 401 -12.87 9.52 13.63
CA ALA A 401 -12.66 9.80 15.06
C ALA A 401 -13.93 9.57 15.88
N GLU A 402 -15.11 10.02 15.38
CA GLU A 402 -16.41 9.79 16.01
C GLU A 402 -16.73 8.29 16.13
N ALA A 403 -16.46 7.52 15.08
CA ALA A 403 -16.61 6.07 15.10
C ALA A 403 -15.67 5.42 16.12
N ALA A 404 -14.41 5.85 16.21
CA ALA A 404 -13.43 5.34 17.18
C ALA A 404 -13.86 5.61 18.64
N GLU A 405 -14.40 6.79 18.90
CA GLU A 405 -14.92 7.16 20.22
C GLU A 405 -16.15 6.31 20.60
N ALA A 406 -17.11 6.19 19.67
CA ALA A 406 -18.31 5.38 19.89
C ALA A 406 -17.98 3.91 20.16
N LEU A 407 -17.00 3.35 19.42
CA LEU A 407 -16.50 1.98 19.62
C LEU A 407 -15.81 1.85 20.98
N GLY A 408 -15.07 2.88 21.42
CA GLY A 408 -14.48 2.93 22.75
C GLY A 408 -15.54 2.87 23.85
N LEU A 409 -16.60 3.68 23.74
CA LEU A 409 -17.73 3.69 24.67
C LEU A 409 -18.48 2.33 24.72
N ALA A 410 -18.54 1.62 23.59
CA ALA A 410 -19.12 0.28 23.57
C ALA A 410 -18.22 -0.72 24.35
N LEU A 411 -16.90 -0.68 24.17
CA LEU A 411 -15.97 -1.55 24.88
C LEU A 411 -15.96 -1.31 26.41
N GLU A 412 -16.28 -0.10 26.86
CA GLU A 412 -16.37 0.27 28.27
C GLU A 412 -17.72 -0.09 28.93
N ALA A 413 -18.68 -0.60 28.15
CA ALA A 413 -19.97 -0.98 28.71
C ALA A 413 -19.82 -2.11 29.74
N ARG A 414 -20.59 -2.05 30.85
CA ARG A 414 -20.47 -2.98 31.97
C ARG A 414 -20.72 -4.44 31.58
N ASP A 415 -21.59 -4.66 30.62
CA ASP A 415 -22.00 -5.97 30.08
C ASP A 415 -21.17 -6.44 28.86
N ALA A 416 -20.20 -5.64 28.40
CA ALA A 416 -19.36 -5.93 27.22
C ALA A 416 -18.71 -7.31 27.30
N ARG A 417 -18.23 -7.71 28.48
CA ARG A 417 -17.58 -9.03 28.67
C ARG A 417 -18.46 -10.22 28.29
N GLY A 418 -19.79 -10.06 28.31
CA GLY A 418 -20.74 -11.08 27.83
C GLY A 418 -20.68 -11.34 26.33
N TYR A 419 -20.03 -10.47 25.54
CA TYR A 419 -20.00 -10.46 24.08
C TYR A 419 -18.56 -10.55 23.52
N ALA A 420 -17.78 -11.53 23.97
CA ALA A 420 -16.34 -11.60 23.69
C ALA A 420 -15.98 -11.50 22.21
N GLU A 421 -16.73 -12.17 21.34
CA GLU A 421 -16.51 -12.12 19.88
C GLU A 421 -16.82 -10.74 19.29
N ALA A 422 -17.94 -10.13 19.72
CA ALA A 422 -18.29 -8.78 19.29
C ALA A 422 -17.31 -7.73 19.84
N MET A 423 -16.79 -7.91 21.06
CA MET A 423 -15.73 -7.06 21.60
C MET A 423 -14.45 -7.14 20.74
N ALA A 424 -14.05 -8.33 20.32
CA ALA A 424 -12.88 -8.49 19.45
C ALA A 424 -13.09 -7.80 18.09
N ALA A 425 -14.31 -7.91 17.51
CA ALA A 425 -14.68 -7.18 16.31
C ALA A 425 -14.71 -5.66 16.54
N CYS A 426 -15.26 -5.21 17.68
CA CYS A 426 -15.32 -3.82 18.08
C CYS A 426 -13.92 -3.19 18.21
N ARG A 427 -12.97 -3.88 18.84
CA ARG A 427 -11.56 -3.44 18.92
C ARG A 427 -10.91 -3.31 17.55
N LEU A 428 -11.13 -4.29 16.68
CA LEU A 428 -10.61 -4.25 15.33
C LEU A 428 -11.16 -3.05 14.54
N MET A 429 -12.49 -2.82 14.60
CA MET A 429 -13.12 -1.65 13.98
C MET A 429 -12.60 -0.33 14.56
N ARG A 430 -12.38 -0.28 15.90
CA ARG A 430 -11.80 0.88 16.56
C ARG A 430 -10.38 1.16 16.06
N ALA A 431 -9.55 0.14 15.94
CA ALA A 431 -8.21 0.27 15.40
C ALA A 431 -8.21 0.86 13.98
N TRP A 432 -9.10 0.36 13.11
CA TRP A 432 -9.28 0.91 11.76
C TRP A 432 -9.79 2.35 11.78
N SER A 433 -10.73 2.68 12.66
CA SER A 433 -11.28 4.04 12.81
C SER A 433 -10.22 5.01 13.30
N LEU A 434 -9.42 4.63 14.31
CA LEU A 434 -8.30 5.43 14.81
C LEU A 434 -7.27 5.69 13.70
N ARG A 435 -6.96 4.67 12.91
CA ARG A 435 -6.06 4.83 11.76
C ARG A 435 -6.63 5.79 10.72
N GLY A 436 -7.90 5.66 10.38
CA GLY A 436 -8.62 6.57 9.48
C GLY A 436 -8.70 8.02 9.99
N ALA A 437 -8.77 8.21 11.30
CA ALA A 437 -8.72 9.51 11.97
C ALA A 437 -7.32 10.13 12.01
N GLY A 438 -6.26 9.38 11.67
CA GLY A 438 -4.88 9.81 11.79
C GLY A 438 -4.29 9.65 13.19
N ALA A 439 -5.01 9.01 14.12
CA ALA A 439 -4.54 8.65 15.46
C ALA A 439 -3.72 7.36 15.41
N PHE A 440 -2.58 7.42 14.70
CA PHE A 440 -1.83 6.23 14.31
C PHE A 440 -1.21 5.46 15.48
N ILE A 441 -0.78 6.15 16.54
CA ILE A 441 -0.17 5.52 17.72
C ILE A 441 -1.23 4.72 18.49
N GLU A 442 -2.40 5.29 18.68
CA GLU A 442 -3.54 4.65 19.32
C GLU A 442 -4.03 3.47 18.49
N ALA A 443 -4.09 3.63 17.16
CA ALA A 443 -4.43 2.55 16.23
C ALA A 443 -3.45 1.38 16.38
N ALA A 444 -2.15 1.64 16.44
CA ALA A 444 -1.12 0.62 16.62
C ALA A 444 -1.31 -0.17 17.92
N ARG A 445 -1.64 0.52 19.03
CA ARG A 445 -1.91 -0.13 20.32
C ARG A 445 -3.14 -1.04 20.26
N GLU A 446 -4.23 -0.56 19.64
CA GLU A 446 -5.44 -1.37 19.48
C GLU A 446 -5.20 -2.60 18.58
N PHE A 447 -4.52 -2.43 17.44
CA PHE A 447 -4.12 -3.55 16.59
C PHE A 447 -3.21 -4.54 17.34
N GLY A 448 -2.27 -4.05 18.15
CA GLY A 448 -1.43 -4.89 19.02
C GLY A 448 -2.26 -5.71 20.02
N THR A 449 -3.29 -5.10 20.63
CA THR A 449 -4.23 -5.79 21.51
C THR A 449 -5.03 -6.85 20.76
N VAL A 450 -5.58 -6.52 19.58
CA VAL A 450 -6.30 -7.48 18.72
C VAL A 450 -5.40 -8.65 18.35
N SER A 451 -4.14 -8.37 17.97
CA SER A 451 -3.18 -9.42 17.67
C SER A 451 -2.95 -10.35 18.87
N ALA A 452 -2.73 -9.78 20.06
CA ALA A 452 -2.47 -10.56 21.27
C ALA A 452 -3.65 -11.47 21.68
N GLU A 453 -4.89 -11.02 21.45
CA GLU A 453 -6.12 -11.72 21.80
C GLU A 453 -6.64 -12.67 20.69
N SER A 454 -6.06 -12.62 19.49
CA SER A 454 -6.47 -13.43 18.34
C SER A 454 -5.50 -14.55 18.01
N LEU A 455 -5.92 -15.49 17.16
CA LEU A 455 -5.10 -16.58 16.63
C LEU A 455 -5.15 -16.58 15.10
N GLY A 456 -4.18 -17.28 14.47
CA GLY A 456 -4.10 -17.45 13.01
C GLY A 456 -4.00 -16.13 12.24
N ASP A 457 -4.60 -16.10 11.07
CA ASP A 457 -4.51 -15.00 10.10
C ASP A 457 -4.93 -13.65 10.68
N ARG A 458 -5.95 -13.64 11.54
CA ARG A 458 -6.42 -12.41 12.20
C ARG A 458 -5.37 -11.80 13.14
N ALA A 459 -4.63 -12.64 13.85
CA ALA A 459 -3.56 -12.19 14.75
C ALA A 459 -2.39 -11.62 13.95
N GLU A 460 -2.06 -12.29 12.84
CA GLU A 460 -1.01 -11.87 11.92
C GLU A 460 -1.35 -10.54 11.25
N GLU A 461 -2.54 -10.44 10.67
CA GLU A 461 -3.01 -9.20 10.02
C GLU A 461 -3.03 -8.02 10.98
N ALA A 462 -3.54 -8.22 12.20
CA ALA A 462 -3.55 -7.18 13.23
C ALA A 462 -2.12 -6.77 13.63
N ALA A 463 -1.19 -7.71 13.82
CA ALA A 463 0.20 -7.39 14.11
C ALA A 463 0.85 -6.58 12.99
N ARG A 464 0.58 -6.96 11.74
CA ARG A 464 1.02 -6.23 10.56
C ARG A 464 0.51 -4.79 10.58
N PHE A 465 -0.79 -4.57 10.81
CA PHE A 465 -1.37 -3.23 10.85
C PHE A 465 -0.91 -2.39 12.04
N ALA A 466 -0.50 -3.01 13.14
CA ALA A 466 0.17 -2.31 14.22
C ALA A 466 1.48 -1.68 13.74
N VAL A 467 2.32 -2.43 13.03
CA VAL A 467 3.55 -1.92 12.43
C VAL A 467 3.27 -0.84 11.39
N LEU A 468 2.28 -1.06 10.50
CA LEU A 468 1.92 -0.09 9.46
C LEU A 468 1.45 1.24 10.08
N SER A 469 0.69 1.18 11.15
CA SER A 469 0.21 2.38 11.85
C SER A 469 1.35 3.16 12.52
N LEU A 470 2.33 2.48 13.11
CA LEU A 470 3.54 3.14 13.65
C LEU A 470 4.37 3.77 12.54
N ASP A 471 4.50 3.12 11.39
CA ASP A 471 5.22 3.67 10.24
C ASP A 471 4.51 4.92 9.67
N ASP A 472 3.18 4.93 9.66
CA ASP A 472 2.38 6.10 9.28
C ASP A 472 2.56 7.25 10.31
N ALA A 473 2.58 6.96 11.63
CA ALA A 473 2.89 7.92 12.67
C ALA A 473 4.29 8.53 12.50
N ARG A 474 5.28 7.68 12.23
CA ARG A 474 6.67 8.06 11.97
C ARG A 474 6.83 9.02 10.79
N ARG A 475 6.05 8.79 9.72
CA ARG A 475 6.04 9.66 8.53
C ARG A 475 5.31 10.98 8.77
N ALA A 476 4.31 10.98 9.64
CA ALA A 476 3.50 12.15 9.93
C ALA A 476 4.20 13.13 10.88
N THR A 477 5.05 12.65 11.81
CA THR A 477 5.73 13.52 12.76
C THR A 477 6.92 14.26 12.13
N LYS A 478 7.02 15.56 12.46
CA LYS A 478 8.15 16.43 12.07
C LYS A 478 9.15 16.61 13.22
N VAL A 479 8.82 16.17 14.41
CA VAL A 479 9.66 16.31 15.62
C VAL A 479 10.68 15.18 15.65
N LEU A 480 11.96 15.53 15.66
CA LEU A 480 13.06 14.56 15.52
C LEU A 480 13.07 13.51 16.64
N ASP A 481 12.88 13.93 17.89
CA ASP A 481 12.94 13.03 19.04
C ASP A 481 11.74 12.08 19.09
N GLU A 482 10.53 12.55 18.71
CA GLU A 482 9.37 11.69 18.56
C GLU A 482 9.57 10.68 17.44
N ARG A 483 10.18 11.10 16.34
CA ARG A 483 10.48 10.22 15.22
C ARG A 483 11.45 9.12 15.62
N LYS A 484 12.49 9.43 16.38
CA LYS A 484 13.42 8.41 16.90
C LYS A 484 12.72 7.39 17.81
N ALA A 485 11.86 7.87 18.71
CA ALA A 485 11.08 6.96 19.56
C ALA A 485 10.15 6.04 18.75
N LEU A 486 9.55 6.56 17.68
CA LEU A 486 8.73 5.76 16.78
C LEU A 486 9.56 4.79 15.94
N ASP A 487 10.76 5.18 15.49
CA ASP A 487 11.71 4.30 14.81
C ASP A 487 12.06 3.08 15.69
N GLU A 488 12.37 3.30 16.97
CA GLU A 488 12.65 2.22 17.94
C GLU A 488 11.43 1.31 18.14
N GLU A 489 10.23 1.87 18.27
CA GLU A 489 9.02 1.07 18.46
C GLU A 489 8.65 0.29 17.18
N VAL A 490 8.84 0.84 15.98
CA VAL A 490 8.67 0.11 14.71
C VAL A 490 9.60 -1.10 14.68
N VAL A 491 10.88 -0.93 14.96
CA VAL A 491 11.86 -2.04 14.99
C VAL A 491 11.42 -3.12 15.97
N LYS A 492 11.05 -2.76 17.18
CA LYS A 492 10.59 -3.69 18.22
C LYS A 492 9.33 -4.46 17.78
N GLN A 493 8.35 -3.78 17.20
CA GLN A 493 7.12 -4.44 16.74
C GLN A 493 7.36 -5.35 15.53
N VAL A 494 8.27 -4.96 14.62
CA VAL A 494 8.69 -5.84 13.52
C VAL A 494 9.41 -7.08 14.06
N ASP A 495 10.34 -6.94 15.00
CA ASP A 495 11.03 -8.09 15.59
C ASP A 495 10.03 -9.05 16.27
N ALA A 496 9.05 -8.52 17.00
CA ALA A 496 7.97 -9.32 17.57
C ALA A 496 7.13 -10.04 16.50
N PHE A 497 6.84 -9.35 15.38
CA PHE A 497 6.14 -9.96 14.24
C PHE A 497 6.94 -11.12 13.63
N LEU A 498 8.21 -10.90 13.34
CA LEU A 498 9.09 -11.92 12.74
C LEU A 498 9.26 -13.18 13.62
N VAL A 499 9.30 -12.99 14.94
CA VAL A 499 9.36 -14.11 15.91
C VAL A 499 8.05 -14.88 15.93
N ARG A 500 6.92 -14.18 15.89
CA ARG A 500 5.60 -14.82 16.04
C ARG A 500 5.08 -15.43 14.74
N PHE A 501 5.40 -14.82 13.59
CA PHE A 501 4.91 -15.21 12.27
C PHE A 501 6.04 -15.41 11.24
N PRO A 502 7.02 -16.31 11.52
CA PRO A 502 8.20 -16.48 10.67
C PRO A 502 7.89 -17.01 9.26
N GLY A 503 6.72 -17.61 9.07
CA GLY A 503 6.25 -18.14 7.77
C GLY A 503 5.27 -17.23 7.03
N SER A 504 5.08 -16.00 7.49
CA SER A 504 4.15 -15.05 6.90
C SER A 504 4.63 -14.56 5.53
N ASP A 505 3.69 -14.41 4.59
CA ASP A 505 3.94 -13.77 3.29
C ASP A 505 4.27 -12.27 3.43
N HIS A 506 4.08 -11.69 4.62
CA HIS A 506 4.39 -10.29 4.94
C HIS A 506 5.79 -10.08 5.53
N VAL A 507 6.57 -11.14 5.76
CA VAL A 507 7.96 -11.03 6.25
C VAL A 507 8.80 -10.06 5.41
N PRO A 508 8.77 -10.12 4.07
CA PRO A 508 9.49 -9.16 3.23
C PRO A 508 9.12 -7.71 3.50
N GLU A 509 7.83 -7.41 3.57
CA GLU A 509 7.32 -6.07 3.87
C GLU A 509 7.79 -5.57 5.26
N MET A 510 7.80 -6.44 6.26
CA MET A 510 8.24 -6.11 7.61
C MET A 510 9.75 -5.83 7.67
N LEU A 511 10.56 -6.63 7.01
CA LEU A 511 12.02 -6.42 6.92
C LEU A 511 12.37 -5.08 6.27
N VAL A 512 11.67 -4.72 5.19
CA VAL A 512 11.84 -3.42 4.53
C VAL A 512 11.57 -2.26 5.50
N ARG A 513 10.51 -2.35 6.31
CA ARG A 513 10.15 -1.31 7.29
C ARG A 513 11.14 -1.24 8.44
N LYS A 514 11.60 -2.40 8.93
CA LYS A 514 12.64 -2.47 9.96
C LYS A 514 13.88 -1.69 9.53
N VAL A 515 14.42 -2.03 8.36
CA VAL A 515 15.64 -1.40 7.86
C VAL A 515 15.43 0.10 7.56
N ALA A 516 14.22 0.50 7.13
CA ALA A 516 13.88 1.90 6.95
C ALA A 516 13.85 2.70 8.26
N ALA A 517 13.50 2.06 9.38
CA ALA A 517 13.46 2.68 10.71
C ALA A 517 14.82 2.69 11.42
N LEU A 518 15.72 1.77 11.09
CA LEU A 518 17.05 1.73 11.68
C LEU A 518 17.88 2.94 11.25
N ALA A 519 18.43 3.69 12.19
CA ALA A 519 19.38 4.78 11.91
C ALA A 519 20.65 4.24 11.25
N GLU A 520 21.15 3.11 11.75
CA GLU A 520 22.34 2.42 11.28
C GLU A 520 22.02 0.92 11.10
N PRO A 521 21.57 0.49 9.90
CA PRO A 521 21.34 -0.92 9.62
C PRO A 521 22.64 -1.72 9.72
N THR A 522 22.58 -2.88 10.37
CA THR A 522 23.72 -3.81 10.42
C THR A 522 23.88 -4.58 9.11
N ALA A 523 25.06 -5.16 8.89
CA ALA A 523 25.27 -6.08 7.77
C ALA A 523 24.27 -7.26 7.76
N GLY A 524 23.84 -7.70 8.93
CA GLY A 524 22.81 -8.73 9.09
C GLY A 524 21.45 -8.30 8.58
N ASP A 525 21.00 -7.09 8.94
CA ASP A 525 19.72 -6.53 8.49
C ASP A 525 19.68 -6.40 6.97
N VAL A 526 20.77 -5.93 6.36
CA VAL A 526 20.89 -5.86 4.90
C VAL A 526 20.89 -7.24 4.27
N ALA A 527 21.57 -8.22 4.88
CA ALA A 527 21.59 -9.60 4.37
C ALA A 527 20.21 -10.26 4.40
N GLU A 528 19.37 -9.95 5.38
CA GLU A 528 17.98 -10.42 5.43
C GLU A 528 17.14 -9.85 4.28
N LEU A 529 17.26 -8.56 3.96
CA LEU A 529 16.61 -7.97 2.79
C LEU A 529 17.03 -8.64 1.49
N LEU A 530 18.31 -9.01 1.37
CA LEU A 530 18.84 -9.64 0.16
C LEU A 530 18.39 -11.09 -0.04
N ARG A 531 17.79 -11.73 0.97
CA ARG A 531 17.16 -13.05 0.85
C ARG A 531 15.79 -13.01 0.18
N ILE A 532 15.17 -11.83 0.08
CA ILE A 532 13.88 -11.65 -0.60
C ILE A 532 14.08 -11.96 -2.09
N LYS A 533 13.25 -12.87 -2.62
CA LYS A 533 13.40 -13.42 -3.98
C LYS A 533 12.91 -12.44 -5.04
N PRO A 534 13.39 -12.55 -6.30
CA PRO A 534 12.99 -11.66 -7.39
C PRO A 534 11.51 -11.73 -7.79
N ASP A 535 10.82 -12.83 -7.49
CA ASP A 535 9.40 -13.05 -7.73
C ASP A 535 8.49 -12.46 -6.64
N ASP A 536 9.08 -11.99 -5.54
CA ASP A 536 8.34 -11.33 -4.48
C ASP A 536 7.97 -9.88 -4.88
N LYS A 537 6.74 -9.47 -4.54
CA LYS A 537 6.24 -8.10 -4.81
C LYS A 537 7.10 -7.00 -4.16
N ASP A 538 7.72 -7.32 -3.02
CA ASP A 538 8.53 -6.40 -2.24
C ASP A 538 10.03 -6.43 -2.62
N TRP A 539 10.42 -7.27 -3.61
CA TRP A 539 11.81 -7.42 -4.01
C TRP A 539 12.47 -6.11 -4.44
N LEU A 540 11.83 -5.34 -5.32
CA LEU A 540 12.42 -4.07 -5.79
C LEU A 540 12.58 -3.06 -4.65
N VAL A 541 11.60 -3.00 -3.74
CA VAL A 541 11.66 -2.12 -2.57
C VAL A 541 12.75 -2.58 -1.62
N SER A 542 12.88 -3.89 -1.40
CA SER A 542 13.93 -4.46 -0.55
C SER A 542 15.34 -4.14 -1.08
N ARG A 543 15.56 -4.22 -2.38
CA ARG A 543 16.85 -3.87 -3.01
C ARG A 543 17.17 -2.38 -2.87
N ARG A 544 16.16 -1.50 -3.07
CA ARG A 544 16.33 -0.06 -2.82
C ARG A 544 16.65 0.24 -1.36
N GLN A 545 15.97 -0.44 -0.43
CA GLN A 545 16.22 -0.27 1.00
C GLN A 545 17.58 -0.84 1.43
N ALA A 546 18.01 -1.96 0.86
CA ALA A 546 19.34 -2.51 1.08
C ALA A 546 20.44 -1.55 0.59
N LEU A 547 20.26 -0.93 -0.58
CA LEU A 547 21.17 0.11 -1.09
C LEU A 547 21.23 1.31 -0.15
N GLU A 548 20.10 1.79 0.35
CA GLU A 548 20.08 2.88 1.32
C GLU A 548 20.79 2.50 2.62
N GLY A 549 20.57 1.28 3.14
CA GLY A 549 21.27 0.76 4.30
C GLY A 549 22.79 0.67 4.08
N LEU A 550 23.22 0.12 2.96
CA LEU A 550 24.64 0.03 2.57
C LEU A 550 25.27 1.42 2.40
N TYR A 551 24.54 2.37 1.83
CA TYR A 551 25.00 3.73 1.68
C TYR A 551 25.21 4.42 3.02
N ARG A 552 24.30 4.29 3.97
CA ARG A 552 24.46 4.80 5.34
C ARG A 552 25.68 4.18 6.03
N ALA A 553 25.83 2.86 5.93
CA ALA A 553 26.99 2.15 6.47
C ALA A 553 28.29 2.62 5.82
N PHE A 554 28.30 2.83 4.51
CA PHE A 554 29.44 3.36 3.76
C PHE A 554 29.84 4.77 4.23
N ARG A 555 28.85 5.65 4.45
CA ARG A 555 29.09 7.01 4.97
C ARG A 555 29.56 7.02 6.41
N ALA A 556 28.98 6.16 7.26
CA ALA A 556 29.36 6.04 8.66
C ALA A 556 30.81 5.54 8.84
N GLY A 557 31.35 4.79 7.89
CA GLY A 557 32.75 4.32 7.89
C GLY A 557 33.08 3.35 9.03
N LYS A 558 32.07 2.72 9.66
CA LYS A 558 32.27 1.73 10.74
C LYS A 558 32.75 0.38 10.22
N GLU A 559 32.40 0.06 8.97
CA GLU A 559 32.89 -1.10 8.24
C GLU A 559 33.91 -0.64 7.16
N PRO A 560 34.76 -1.55 6.66
CA PRO A 560 35.67 -1.22 5.55
C PRO A 560 34.90 -0.72 4.32
N ARG A 561 35.19 0.50 3.90
CA ARG A 561 34.47 1.16 2.80
C ARG A 561 34.57 0.42 1.48
N ASP A 562 35.71 -0.22 1.20
CA ASP A 562 35.92 -1.03 -0.01
C ASP A 562 35.01 -2.26 -0.04
N GLU A 563 34.75 -2.90 1.11
CA GLU A 563 33.86 -4.05 1.21
C GLU A 563 32.40 -3.61 1.10
N THR A 564 32.00 -2.58 1.84
CA THR A 564 30.64 -2.02 1.78
C THR A 564 30.33 -1.50 0.39
N GLY A 565 31.28 -0.83 -0.27
CA GLY A 565 31.13 -0.34 -1.64
C GLY A 565 30.97 -1.46 -2.66
N ARG A 566 31.71 -2.55 -2.52
CA ARG A 566 31.55 -3.75 -3.39
C ARG A 566 30.18 -4.39 -3.22
N ARG A 567 29.68 -4.51 -1.97
CA ARG A 567 28.33 -5.01 -1.69
C ARG A 567 27.27 -4.08 -2.30
N TYR A 568 27.46 -2.77 -2.17
CA TYR A 568 26.58 -1.78 -2.79
C TYR A 568 26.49 -1.97 -4.31
N ILE A 569 27.64 -2.10 -4.99
CA ILE A 569 27.68 -2.32 -6.43
C ILE A 569 26.99 -3.64 -6.84
N ALA A 570 27.19 -4.71 -6.07
CA ALA A 570 26.53 -5.99 -6.34
C ALA A 570 25.01 -5.86 -6.31
N VAL A 571 24.45 -5.21 -5.28
CA VAL A 571 23.01 -4.98 -5.17
C VAL A 571 22.49 -4.01 -6.23
N LEU A 572 23.25 -2.96 -6.56
CA LEU A 572 22.89 -2.01 -7.63
C LEU A 572 22.77 -2.72 -8.99
N SER A 573 23.64 -3.69 -9.26
CA SER A 573 23.61 -4.45 -10.51
C SER A 573 22.43 -5.43 -10.64
N GLU A 574 21.76 -5.75 -9.53
CA GLU A 574 20.52 -6.55 -9.56
C GLU A 574 19.31 -5.73 -10.01
N LEU A 575 19.37 -4.40 -9.89
CA LEU A 575 18.23 -3.55 -10.23
C LEU A 575 17.99 -3.48 -11.73
N PRO A 576 16.73 -3.50 -12.18
CA PRO A 576 16.40 -3.26 -13.58
C PRO A 576 16.80 -1.84 -13.97
N SER A 577 17.42 -1.69 -15.14
CA SER A 577 17.67 -0.38 -15.72
C SER A 577 16.47 0.07 -16.55
N ASP A 578 16.15 1.35 -16.47
CA ASP A 578 15.14 1.95 -17.33
C ASP A 578 15.55 1.84 -18.81
N PRO A 579 14.72 1.29 -19.70
CA PRO A 579 15.12 1.03 -21.08
C PRO A 579 15.45 2.30 -21.89
N ALA A 580 14.85 3.45 -21.55
CA ALA A 580 15.04 4.69 -22.28
C ALA A 580 16.25 5.49 -21.81
N THR A 581 16.47 5.52 -20.50
CA THR A 581 17.52 6.35 -19.87
C THR A 581 18.71 5.55 -19.37
N GLY A 582 18.53 4.25 -19.09
CA GLY A 582 19.53 3.41 -18.43
C GLY A 582 19.64 3.63 -16.92
N LEU A 583 18.78 4.46 -16.32
CA LEU A 583 18.81 4.73 -14.88
C LEU A 583 18.47 3.47 -14.07
N PRO A 584 19.23 3.17 -12.99
CA PRO A 584 18.92 2.04 -12.12
C PRO A 584 17.55 2.25 -11.46
N ALA A 585 16.65 1.29 -11.64
CA ALA A 585 15.25 1.36 -11.21
C ALA A 585 14.51 2.66 -11.63
N GLY A 586 14.94 3.31 -12.73
CA GLY A 586 14.36 4.57 -13.21
C GLY A 586 14.62 5.79 -12.32
N SER A 587 15.59 5.73 -11.39
CA SER A 587 15.80 6.76 -10.37
C SER A 587 17.10 7.55 -10.57
N SER A 588 16.98 8.84 -10.89
CA SER A 588 18.11 9.78 -10.94
C SER A 588 18.77 9.99 -9.56
N ALA A 589 17.95 10.04 -8.49
CA ALA A 589 18.46 10.16 -7.13
C ALA A 589 19.33 8.95 -6.74
N LEU A 590 18.91 7.74 -7.09
CA LEU A 590 19.71 6.53 -6.83
C LEU A 590 20.99 6.52 -7.66
N ALA A 591 20.95 6.96 -8.93
CA ALA A 591 22.15 7.07 -9.77
C ALA A 591 23.14 8.07 -9.19
N ARG A 592 22.69 9.22 -8.67
CA ARG A 592 23.53 10.21 -8.00
C ARG A 592 24.15 9.65 -6.71
N GLN A 593 23.33 8.99 -5.87
CA GLN A 593 23.83 8.30 -4.67
C GLN A 593 24.90 7.25 -5.02
N ALA A 594 24.65 6.46 -6.08
CA ALA A 594 25.58 5.45 -6.54
C ALA A 594 26.92 6.06 -6.99
N LEU A 595 26.92 7.22 -7.65
CA LEU A 595 28.15 7.92 -8.05
C LEU A 595 29.05 8.23 -6.86
N GLU A 596 28.48 8.58 -5.69
CA GLU A 596 29.28 8.82 -4.48
C GLU A 596 30.06 7.57 -4.04
N VAL A 597 29.39 6.43 -4.06
CA VAL A 597 30.00 5.17 -3.62
C VAL A 597 30.99 4.62 -4.65
N VAL A 598 30.60 4.56 -5.92
CA VAL A 598 31.41 3.91 -6.96
C VAL A 598 32.66 4.68 -7.32
N LEU A 599 32.65 6.00 -7.13
CA LEU A 599 33.78 6.88 -7.38
C LEU A 599 34.65 7.15 -6.15
N ALA A 600 34.29 6.64 -4.98
CA ALA A 600 35.13 6.76 -3.79
C ALA A 600 36.51 6.12 -4.00
N ASN A 601 37.55 6.69 -3.34
CA ASN A 601 38.94 6.26 -3.51
C ASN A 601 39.17 4.77 -3.17
N GLU A 602 38.40 4.23 -2.27
CA GLU A 602 38.43 2.83 -1.83
C GLU A 602 37.77 1.87 -2.82
N VAL A 603 36.87 2.38 -3.66
CA VAL A 603 36.05 1.56 -4.59
C VAL A 603 36.55 1.66 -6.04
N ARG A 604 36.66 2.88 -6.54
CA ARG A 604 37.21 3.24 -7.90
C ARG A 604 36.53 2.50 -9.07
N ALA A 605 35.24 2.27 -9.01
CA ALA A 605 34.51 1.63 -10.10
C ALA A 605 34.17 2.64 -11.23
N THR A 606 35.20 3.20 -11.86
CA THR A 606 35.09 4.32 -12.80
C THR A 606 34.26 4.03 -14.03
N GLN A 607 34.26 2.79 -14.53
CA GLN A 607 33.46 2.40 -15.69
C GLN A 607 31.96 2.47 -15.37
N LEU A 608 31.58 1.96 -14.19
CA LEU A 608 30.19 2.06 -13.71
C LEU A 608 29.81 3.53 -13.47
N GLY A 609 30.73 4.32 -12.88
CA GLY A 609 30.52 5.75 -12.71
C GLY A 609 30.26 6.48 -14.04
N SER A 610 31.02 6.17 -15.07
CA SER A 610 30.82 6.72 -16.44
C SER A 610 29.45 6.33 -17.00
N SER A 611 29.04 5.07 -16.88
CA SER A 611 27.72 4.60 -17.34
C SER A 611 26.56 5.29 -16.60
N LEU A 612 26.72 5.52 -15.30
CA LEU A 612 25.70 6.24 -14.51
C LEU A 612 25.57 7.72 -14.93
N LEU A 613 26.71 8.39 -15.22
CA LEU A 613 26.67 9.76 -15.76
C LEU A 613 25.98 9.82 -17.13
N GLU A 614 26.30 8.90 -18.04
CA GLU A 614 25.63 8.80 -19.35
C GLU A 614 24.13 8.57 -19.20
N SER A 615 23.71 7.77 -18.22
CA SER A 615 22.30 7.53 -17.92
C SER A 615 21.60 8.79 -17.41
N LEU A 616 22.26 9.59 -16.57
CA LEU A 616 21.75 10.88 -16.11
C LEU A 616 21.67 11.90 -17.25
N ASP A 617 22.67 11.94 -18.14
CA ASP A 617 22.65 12.81 -19.32
C ASP A 617 21.47 12.44 -20.27
N LYS A 618 21.23 11.15 -20.50
CA LYS A 618 20.07 10.66 -21.27
C LYS A 618 18.75 11.01 -20.60
N ALA A 619 18.65 10.87 -19.28
CA ALA A 619 17.46 11.21 -18.51
C ALA A 619 17.16 12.71 -18.57
N ALA A 620 18.19 13.56 -18.53
CA ALA A 620 18.06 15.01 -18.72
C ALA A 620 17.58 15.36 -20.12
N ALA A 621 18.18 14.73 -21.15
CA ALA A 621 17.75 14.93 -22.54
C ALA A 621 16.30 14.49 -22.79
N ALA A 622 15.82 13.47 -22.06
CA ALA A 622 14.44 13.00 -22.10
C ALA A 622 13.48 13.83 -21.22
N GLY A 623 13.96 14.84 -20.49
CA GLY A 623 13.13 15.68 -19.61
C GLY A 623 12.67 14.99 -18.32
N VAL A 624 13.24 13.83 -17.98
CA VAL A 624 12.94 13.05 -16.76
C VAL A 624 13.71 13.58 -15.55
N PHE A 625 14.79 14.29 -15.78
CA PHE A 625 15.67 14.83 -14.75
C PHE A 625 16.05 16.27 -15.09
N ASP A 626 15.90 17.21 -14.15
CA ASP A 626 16.38 18.60 -14.34
C ASP A 626 17.87 18.67 -13.95
N MET A 627 18.72 18.80 -14.98
CA MET A 627 20.17 18.94 -14.81
C MET A 627 20.55 20.09 -13.88
N ARG A 628 19.77 21.19 -13.87
CA ARG A 628 20.12 22.39 -13.09
C ARG A 628 20.14 22.15 -11.57
N GLU A 629 19.42 21.14 -11.09
CA GLU A 629 19.44 20.77 -9.69
C GLU A 629 20.73 20.07 -9.23
N ALA A 630 21.55 19.57 -10.17
CA ALA A 630 22.74 18.78 -9.88
C ALA A 630 23.95 19.12 -10.77
N ASP A 631 23.91 20.23 -11.49
CA ASP A 631 24.90 20.56 -12.54
C ASP A 631 26.32 20.58 -11.99
N GLU A 632 26.52 21.23 -10.83
CA GLU A 632 27.82 21.30 -10.17
C GLU A 632 28.26 19.94 -9.60
N GLU A 633 27.35 19.16 -9.01
CA GLU A 633 27.64 17.80 -8.54
C GLU A 633 28.12 16.92 -9.70
N LEU A 634 27.41 16.95 -10.82
CA LEU A 634 27.75 16.11 -11.98
C LEU A 634 29.07 16.57 -12.65
N ALA A 635 29.31 17.89 -12.70
CA ALA A 635 30.61 18.41 -13.13
C ALA A 635 31.74 17.91 -12.22
N TYR A 636 31.56 17.94 -10.89
CA TYR A 636 32.49 17.36 -9.93
C TYR A 636 32.70 15.85 -10.17
N ARG A 637 31.62 15.07 -10.43
CA ARG A 637 31.78 13.63 -10.71
C ARG A 637 32.51 13.35 -12.01
N ARG A 638 32.32 14.18 -13.05
CA ARG A 638 33.08 14.10 -14.31
C ARG A 638 34.58 14.39 -14.06
N LEU A 639 34.91 15.44 -13.28
CA LEU A 639 36.26 15.73 -12.85
C LEU A 639 36.87 14.56 -12.08
N GLN A 640 36.10 13.97 -11.15
CA GLN A 640 36.56 12.82 -10.37
C GLN A 640 36.90 11.62 -11.25
N ILE A 641 36.07 11.29 -12.24
CA ILE A 641 36.32 10.22 -13.21
C ILE A 641 37.55 10.53 -14.04
N ALA A 642 37.67 11.75 -14.56
CA ALA A 642 38.82 12.16 -15.36
C ALA A 642 40.15 11.96 -14.62
N ILE A 643 40.21 12.35 -13.34
CA ILE A 643 41.39 12.16 -12.47
C ILE A 643 41.64 10.67 -12.21
N LEU A 644 40.58 9.89 -11.83
CA LEU A 644 40.75 8.47 -11.53
C LEU A 644 41.13 7.62 -12.74
N THR A 645 40.81 8.07 -13.94
CA THR A 645 41.13 7.39 -15.22
C THR A 645 42.38 7.98 -15.91
N ASP A 646 43.06 8.92 -15.25
CA ASP A 646 44.27 9.55 -15.76
C ASP A 646 44.08 10.32 -17.09
N ARG A 647 42.85 10.82 -17.35
CA ARG A 647 42.49 11.58 -18.55
C ARG A 647 42.67 13.08 -18.33
N TRP A 648 43.90 13.52 -18.23
CA TRP A 648 44.22 14.91 -17.84
C TRP A 648 43.81 15.98 -18.83
N ALA A 649 43.65 15.67 -20.10
CA ALA A 649 43.02 16.57 -21.08
C ALA A 649 41.59 16.94 -20.70
N ASP A 650 40.85 15.97 -20.12
CA ASP A 650 39.46 16.17 -19.69
C ASP A 650 39.38 16.88 -18.33
N VAL A 651 40.42 16.76 -17.48
CA VAL A 651 40.48 17.43 -16.17
C VAL A 651 40.41 18.94 -16.33
N GLU A 652 41.11 19.50 -17.29
CA GLU A 652 41.15 20.95 -17.53
C GLU A 652 39.77 21.49 -17.91
N ALA A 653 39.06 20.80 -18.81
CA ALA A 653 37.71 21.16 -19.22
C ALA A 653 36.69 20.98 -18.08
N ALA A 654 36.83 19.91 -17.28
CA ALA A 654 35.95 19.61 -16.14
C ALA A 654 36.18 20.52 -14.94
N LEU A 655 37.38 21.12 -14.81
CA LEU A 655 37.71 22.05 -13.74
C LEU A 655 37.18 23.47 -13.98
N ALA A 656 37.13 23.91 -15.24
CA ALA A 656 36.76 25.26 -15.63
C ALA A 656 35.44 25.82 -15.02
N PRO A 657 34.35 25.06 -14.82
CA PRO A 657 33.15 25.55 -14.15
C PRO A 657 33.41 26.01 -12.71
N PHE A 658 34.32 25.37 -12.00
CA PHE A 658 34.62 25.62 -10.58
C PHE A 658 35.62 26.76 -10.33
N GLU A 659 36.29 27.23 -11.35
CA GLU A 659 37.22 28.38 -11.27
C GLU A 659 36.44 29.72 -11.21
N LYS A 660 35.13 29.69 -11.46
CA LYS A 660 34.28 30.89 -11.41
C LYS A 660 33.87 31.22 -9.97
N GLU A 661 33.89 32.50 -9.65
CA GLU A 661 33.51 33.01 -8.32
C GLU A 661 32.07 32.68 -7.93
N ALA A 662 31.21 32.49 -8.91
CA ALA A 662 29.76 32.22 -8.72
C ALA A 662 29.41 30.73 -8.51
N ALA A 663 30.36 29.80 -8.55
CA ALA A 663 30.07 28.39 -8.31
C ALA A 663 29.69 28.12 -6.84
N ALA A 664 28.81 27.14 -6.58
CA ALA A 664 28.40 26.81 -5.21
C ALA A 664 29.60 26.35 -4.36
N ASP A 665 29.69 26.84 -3.15
CA ASP A 665 30.89 26.68 -2.30
C ASP A 665 31.22 25.21 -2.04
N LEU A 666 30.20 24.35 -1.79
CA LEU A 666 30.41 22.96 -1.45
C LEU A 666 31.13 22.15 -2.55
N TRP A 667 30.67 22.24 -3.78
CA TRP A 667 31.23 21.45 -4.89
C TRP A 667 32.48 22.05 -5.46
N ALA A 668 32.56 23.38 -5.51
CA ALA A 668 33.75 24.07 -6.02
C ALA A 668 34.98 23.82 -5.15
N ASP A 669 34.87 23.96 -3.83
CA ASP A 669 35.98 23.67 -2.92
C ASP A 669 36.44 22.19 -3.03
N ALA A 670 35.46 21.24 -3.05
CA ALA A 670 35.74 19.82 -3.21
C ALA A 670 36.46 19.52 -4.55
N ALA A 671 36.04 20.14 -5.66
CA ALA A 671 36.59 19.96 -7.00
C ALA A 671 38.01 20.51 -7.09
N LEU A 672 38.24 21.72 -6.62
CA LEU A 672 39.51 22.36 -6.64
C LEU A 672 40.56 21.60 -5.79
N ARG A 673 40.18 21.21 -4.57
CA ARG A 673 41.01 20.37 -3.69
C ARG A 673 41.32 18.99 -4.30
N LEU A 674 40.37 18.40 -4.99
CA LEU A 674 40.52 17.12 -5.68
C LEU A 674 41.53 17.24 -6.83
N ALA A 675 41.41 18.30 -7.65
CA ALA A 675 42.31 18.58 -8.76
C ALA A 675 43.77 18.79 -8.27
N ILE A 676 43.93 19.60 -7.21
CA ILE A 676 45.29 19.82 -6.61
C ILE A 676 45.90 18.52 -6.12
N ARG A 677 45.15 17.72 -5.34
CA ARG A 677 45.64 16.44 -4.81
C ARG A 677 45.98 15.45 -5.91
N GLY A 678 45.11 15.37 -6.94
CA GLY A 678 45.30 14.49 -8.10
C GLY A 678 46.56 14.88 -8.89
N ALA A 679 46.70 16.16 -9.25
CA ALA A 679 47.84 16.69 -9.98
C ALA A 679 49.15 16.56 -9.19
N GLU A 680 49.12 16.86 -7.88
CA GLU A 680 50.26 16.75 -6.99
C GLU A 680 50.72 15.28 -6.82
N SER A 681 49.79 14.37 -6.63
CA SER A 681 50.09 12.93 -6.57
C SER A 681 50.76 12.46 -7.85
N ARG A 682 50.26 12.90 -8.98
CA ARG A 682 50.81 12.51 -10.29
C ARG A 682 52.17 13.13 -10.55
N ARG A 683 52.33 14.39 -10.22
CA ARG A 683 53.60 15.13 -10.31
C ARG A 683 54.72 14.44 -9.54
N ARG A 684 54.40 13.80 -8.39
CA ARG A 684 55.39 13.13 -7.50
C ARG A 684 55.65 11.68 -7.88
N SER A 685 54.77 10.99 -8.58
CA SER A 685 54.78 9.52 -8.68
C SER A 685 55.46 8.90 -9.89
N SER A 686 55.95 9.69 -10.90
CA SER A 686 56.48 9.11 -12.14
C SER A 686 57.52 10.00 -12.81
N PRO A 687 58.52 9.45 -13.54
CA PRO A 687 59.28 10.21 -14.48
C PRO A 687 58.34 10.72 -15.59
N LEU A 688 58.10 12.01 -15.56
CA LEU A 688 57.19 12.72 -16.49
C LEU A 688 58.02 13.42 -17.54
N SER A 689 57.52 13.53 -18.77
CA SER A 689 58.04 14.47 -19.75
C SER A 689 57.79 15.92 -19.28
N ALA A 690 58.62 16.85 -19.76
CA ALA A 690 58.48 18.27 -19.39
C ALA A 690 57.08 18.86 -19.71
N PRO A 691 56.45 18.58 -20.85
CA PRO A 691 55.09 19.03 -21.13
C PRO A 691 54.04 18.49 -20.17
N GLU A 692 54.08 17.18 -19.84
CA GLU A 692 53.15 16.55 -18.89
C GLU A 692 53.27 17.17 -17.49
N ARG A 693 54.50 17.36 -17.03
CA ARG A 693 54.82 18.00 -15.75
C ARG A 693 54.28 19.43 -15.72
N GLY A 694 54.45 20.19 -16.82
CA GLY A 694 53.92 21.53 -16.96
C GLY A 694 52.40 21.61 -16.86
N GLY A 695 51.67 20.61 -17.43
CA GLY A 695 50.22 20.52 -17.32
C GLY A 695 49.73 20.31 -15.87
N PHE A 696 50.38 19.45 -15.09
CA PHE A 696 50.04 19.26 -13.67
C PHE A 696 50.34 20.49 -12.84
N VAL A 697 51.46 21.15 -13.08
CA VAL A 697 51.84 22.39 -12.41
C VAL A 697 50.82 23.49 -12.72
N ALA A 698 50.39 23.65 -13.98
CA ALA A 698 49.39 24.61 -14.37
C ALA A 698 48.01 24.34 -13.70
N THR A 699 47.60 23.06 -13.62
CA THR A 699 46.40 22.65 -12.92
C THR A 699 46.44 23.03 -11.44
N ILE A 700 47.54 22.77 -10.74
CA ILE A 700 47.73 23.14 -9.32
C ILE A 700 47.64 24.64 -9.14
N VAL A 701 48.29 25.42 -10.03
CA VAL A 701 48.32 26.88 -9.93
C VAL A 701 46.91 27.44 -10.13
N ARG A 702 46.19 27.04 -11.19
CA ARG A 702 44.83 27.49 -11.47
C ARG A 702 43.85 27.15 -10.34
N ALA A 703 43.85 25.87 -9.87
CA ALA A 703 42.99 25.42 -8.82
C ALA A 703 43.32 26.07 -7.45
N GLY A 704 44.58 26.26 -7.16
CA GLY A 704 45.03 26.94 -5.93
C GLY A 704 44.66 28.42 -5.93
N ASP A 705 44.80 29.11 -7.04
CA ASP A 705 44.39 30.52 -7.17
C ASP A 705 42.88 30.66 -7.01
N ALA A 706 42.09 29.75 -7.61
CA ALA A 706 40.65 29.76 -7.47
C ALA A 706 40.22 29.54 -6.02
N ILE A 707 40.86 28.64 -5.25
CA ILE A 707 40.58 28.45 -3.82
C ILE A 707 40.84 29.76 -3.04
N PHE A 708 42.00 30.35 -3.21
CA PHE A 708 42.38 31.56 -2.45
C PHE A 708 41.59 32.80 -2.86
N LEU A 709 41.16 32.89 -4.14
CA LEU A 709 40.23 33.96 -4.58
C LEU A 709 38.90 33.85 -3.84
N ARG A 710 38.36 32.64 -3.67
CA ARG A 710 37.07 32.37 -2.99
C ARG A 710 37.16 32.67 -1.49
N GLU A 711 38.30 32.41 -0.88
CA GLU A 711 38.56 32.74 0.53
C GLU A 711 38.81 34.24 0.78
N GLY A 712 38.78 35.05 -0.27
CA GLY A 712 39.05 36.49 -0.21
C GLY A 712 40.50 36.86 -0.12
N GLY A 713 41.37 35.98 -0.62
CA GLY A 713 42.83 36.13 -0.67
C GLY A 713 43.55 35.17 0.27
N VAL A 714 44.87 34.95 -0.02
CA VAL A 714 45.72 34.04 0.78
C VAL A 714 45.85 34.51 2.23
N GLU A 715 45.97 35.78 2.46
CA GLU A 715 46.14 36.37 3.78
C GLU A 715 44.97 36.04 4.68
N LYS A 716 43.74 36.28 4.22
CA LYS A 716 42.50 36.00 4.93
C LYS A 716 42.28 34.48 5.12
N ALA A 717 42.54 33.69 4.09
CA ALA A 717 42.45 32.24 4.13
C ALA A 717 43.30 31.60 5.22
N LEU A 718 44.44 32.23 5.50
CA LEU A 718 45.42 31.75 6.50
C LEU A 718 45.27 32.40 7.87
N GLU A 719 44.26 33.23 8.13
CA GLU A 719 43.98 33.80 9.46
C GLU A 719 43.72 32.70 10.48
N GLU A 720 44.18 32.91 11.73
CA GLU A 720 43.94 31.95 12.83
C GLU A 720 42.45 31.78 13.17
N THR A 721 41.63 32.74 12.79
CA THR A 721 40.16 32.73 12.95
C THR A 721 39.46 31.80 11.93
N ASN A 722 40.11 31.44 10.86
CA ASN A 722 39.61 30.51 9.85
C ASN A 722 39.82 29.06 10.30
N PRO A 723 38.76 28.26 10.54
CA PRO A 723 38.89 26.88 10.97
C PRO A 723 39.63 26.00 9.95
N ASP A 724 39.62 26.36 8.67
CA ASP A 724 40.25 25.63 7.58
C ASP A 724 41.72 26.09 7.33
N ALA A 725 42.22 27.09 8.06
CA ALA A 725 43.58 27.62 7.89
C ALA A 725 44.69 26.56 7.85
N PRO A 726 44.67 25.48 8.67
CA PRO A 726 45.70 24.45 8.58
C PRO A 726 45.70 23.69 7.25
N ALA A 727 44.52 23.37 6.72
CA ALA A 727 44.36 22.69 5.42
C ALA A 727 44.72 23.62 4.27
N LEU A 728 44.32 24.88 4.33
CA LEU A 728 44.64 25.91 3.36
C LEU A 728 46.15 26.23 3.35
N ALA A 729 46.83 26.21 4.49
CA ALA A 729 48.26 26.35 4.56
C ALA A 729 49.05 25.21 3.86
N GLN A 730 48.50 24.00 3.89
CA GLN A 730 49.06 22.88 3.13
C GLN A 730 48.86 23.11 1.62
N ILE A 731 47.69 23.57 1.19
CA ILE A 731 47.42 23.94 -0.21
C ILE A 731 48.32 25.07 -0.66
N ALA A 732 48.49 26.11 0.16
CA ALA A 732 49.43 27.22 -0.10
C ALA A 732 50.87 26.75 -0.29
N SER A 733 51.30 25.76 0.49
CA SER A 733 52.65 25.19 0.31
C SER A 733 52.78 24.42 -1.01
N ILE A 734 51.77 23.63 -1.40
CA ILE A 734 51.71 22.91 -2.70
C ILE A 734 51.67 23.90 -3.87
N LEU A 735 50.88 24.99 -3.73
CA LEU A 735 50.79 26.05 -4.73
C LEU A 735 52.15 26.77 -4.90
N LEU A 736 52.82 27.08 -3.79
CA LEU A 736 54.14 27.70 -3.85
C LEU A 736 55.18 26.82 -4.56
N ASP A 737 55.18 25.51 -4.24
CA ASP A 737 56.07 24.55 -4.91
C ASP A 737 55.79 24.50 -6.44
N ALA A 738 54.48 24.49 -6.82
CA ALA A 738 54.06 24.48 -8.21
C ALA A 738 54.47 25.78 -8.93
N ARG A 739 54.23 26.96 -8.33
CA ARG A 739 54.69 28.26 -8.89
C ARG A 739 56.20 28.33 -9.02
N THR A 740 56.92 27.84 -8.03
CA THR A 740 58.39 27.79 -8.05
C THR A 740 58.87 26.95 -9.23
N GLU A 741 58.22 25.83 -9.51
CA GLU A 741 58.54 24.98 -10.68
C GLU A 741 58.16 25.64 -12.01
N LEU A 742 57.01 26.29 -12.09
CA LEU A 742 56.56 27.03 -13.25
C LEU A 742 57.51 28.15 -13.61
N VAL A 743 57.92 28.93 -12.61
CA VAL A 743 58.88 30.05 -12.81
C VAL A 743 60.23 29.53 -13.23
N ARG A 744 60.70 28.37 -12.71
CA ARG A 744 61.98 27.75 -13.19
C ARG A 744 61.96 27.40 -14.66
N SER A 745 60.79 26.99 -15.19
CA SER A 745 60.67 26.57 -16.59
C SER A 745 60.48 27.74 -17.55
N ASN A 746 59.76 28.79 -17.14
CA ASN A 746 59.33 29.86 -18.04
C ASN A 746 59.95 31.22 -17.75
N ALA A 747 60.63 31.39 -16.58
CA ALA A 747 61.20 32.65 -16.09
C ALA A 747 60.19 33.81 -16.08
N ASP A 748 58.90 33.52 -15.84
CA ASP A 748 57.83 34.53 -15.81
C ASP A 748 57.94 35.40 -14.55
N ARG A 749 58.09 36.71 -14.77
CA ARG A 749 58.26 37.68 -13.69
C ARG A 749 56.96 37.92 -12.88
N GLU A 750 55.82 37.87 -13.53
CA GLU A 750 54.54 38.08 -12.83
C GLU A 750 54.22 36.93 -11.93
N GLU A 751 54.35 35.70 -12.43
CA GLU A 751 54.19 34.49 -11.60
C GLU A 751 55.25 34.41 -10.47
N ALA A 752 56.50 34.90 -10.74
CA ALA A 752 57.50 34.98 -9.70
C ALA A 752 57.11 35.97 -8.58
N ALA A 753 56.55 37.13 -8.93
CA ALA A 753 56.05 38.09 -7.93
C ALA A 753 54.88 37.53 -7.12
N ARG A 754 53.91 36.83 -7.76
CA ARG A 754 52.80 36.17 -7.06
C ARG A 754 53.30 35.04 -6.12
N GLY A 755 54.30 34.30 -6.59
CA GLY A 755 54.96 33.24 -5.80
C GLY A 755 55.70 33.79 -4.60
N LEU A 756 56.40 34.95 -4.79
CA LEU A 756 57.15 35.62 -3.71
C LEU A 756 56.21 36.11 -2.61
N ALA A 757 55.08 36.76 -3.00
CA ALA A 757 54.08 37.22 -2.03
C ALA A 757 53.52 36.04 -1.20
N LEU A 758 53.27 34.90 -1.85
CA LEU A 758 52.84 33.67 -1.16
C LEU A 758 53.93 33.13 -0.23
N ALA A 759 55.19 33.13 -0.66
CA ALA A 759 56.31 32.70 0.14
C ALA A 759 56.48 33.58 1.38
N ASP A 760 56.36 34.89 1.24
CA ASP A 760 56.44 35.83 2.35
C ASP A 760 55.37 35.58 3.41
N LEU A 761 54.10 35.40 3.04
CA LEU A 761 53.00 35.05 3.95
C LEU A 761 53.27 33.72 4.69
N LEU A 762 53.80 32.74 4.01
CA LEU A 762 54.14 31.45 4.64
C LEU A 762 55.35 31.56 5.56
N LEU A 763 56.31 32.43 5.24
CA LEU A 763 57.49 32.69 6.06
C LEU A 763 57.16 33.48 7.34
N GLU A 764 56.15 34.36 7.34
CA GLU A 764 55.65 34.99 8.56
C GLU A 764 55.24 33.93 9.60
N ARG A 765 54.71 32.82 9.18
CA ARG A 765 54.34 31.72 10.06
C ARG A 765 55.46 30.72 10.37
N ARG A 766 56.36 30.55 9.44
CA ARG A 766 57.49 29.63 9.54
C ARG A 766 58.79 30.30 9.09
N PRO A 767 59.30 31.27 9.86
CA PRO A 767 60.40 32.13 9.42
C PRO A 767 61.71 31.37 9.20
N GLY A 768 61.84 30.18 9.79
CA GLY A 768 63.05 29.35 9.66
C GLY A 768 62.97 28.22 8.67
N ASP A 769 61.89 28.12 7.86
CA ASP A 769 61.72 27.02 6.91
C ASP A 769 62.62 27.18 5.71
N GLY A 770 63.70 26.36 5.68
CA GLY A 770 64.74 26.43 4.64
C GLY A 770 64.22 26.19 3.21
N THR A 771 63.10 25.47 3.04
CA THR A 771 62.51 25.26 1.72
C THR A 771 61.79 26.51 1.25
N LEU A 772 61.02 27.15 2.11
CA LEU A 772 60.35 28.41 1.83
C LEU A 772 61.36 29.54 1.54
N LEU A 773 62.41 29.63 2.36
CA LEU A 773 63.46 30.62 2.17
C LEU A 773 64.15 30.45 0.81
N ARG A 774 64.42 29.20 0.39
CA ARG A 774 65.10 28.95 -0.90
C ARG A 774 64.18 29.24 -2.07
N SER A 775 62.89 28.79 -1.99
CA SER A 775 61.91 29.05 -3.03
C SER A 775 61.62 30.57 -3.14
N GLY A 776 61.42 31.26 -2.01
CA GLY A 776 61.20 32.68 -1.99
C GLY A 776 62.41 33.49 -2.56
N ALA A 777 63.64 33.10 -2.24
CA ALA A 777 64.85 33.75 -2.79
C ALA A 777 64.91 33.60 -4.32
N MET A 778 64.61 32.40 -4.89
CA MET A 778 64.61 32.17 -6.33
C MET A 778 63.50 32.96 -7.01
N LEU A 779 62.33 33.03 -6.39
CA LEU A 779 61.17 33.79 -6.91
C LEU A 779 61.46 35.30 -6.87
N ALA A 780 61.99 35.79 -5.77
CA ALA A 780 62.47 37.21 -5.66
C ALA A 780 63.47 37.56 -6.73
N GLU A 781 64.50 36.71 -6.95
CA GLU A 781 65.47 36.89 -7.99
C GLU A 781 64.89 36.99 -9.39
N THR A 782 63.87 36.09 -9.70
CA THR A 782 63.25 36.08 -11.01
C THR A 782 62.28 37.27 -11.16
N ALA A 783 61.60 37.69 -10.10
CA ALA A 783 60.77 38.88 -10.07
C ALA A 783 61.57 40.17 -10.25
N GLY A 784 62.88 40.12 -10.01
CA GLY A 784 63.79 41.25 -10.11
C GLY A 784 63.96 42.00 -8.78
N ASP A 785 63.53 41.44 -7.65
CA ASP A 785 63.74 41.92 -6.30
C ASP A 785 65.01 41.28 -5.69
N ASP A 786 66.11 41.66 -6.21
CA ASP A 786 67.45 41.16 -5.73
C ASP A 786 67.71 41.51 -4.25
N ALA A 787 67.10 42.62 -3.77
CA ALA A 787 67.23 42.97 -2.36
C ALA A 787 66.57 41.95 -1.44
N ARG A 788 65.35 41.60 -1.75
CA ARG A 788 64.57 40.56 -1.01
C ARG A 788 65.24 39.18 -1.16
N ALA A 789 65.71 38.82 -2.38
CA ALA A 789 66.45 37.60 -2.61
C ALA A 789 67.69 37.47 -1.70
N ALA A 790 68.52 38.55 -1.61
CA ALA A 790 69.68 38.54 -0.76
C ALA A 790 69.33 38.46 0.75
N GLU A 791 68.26 39.04 1.17
CA GLU A 791 67.75 38.95 2.56
C GLU A 791 67.28 37.50 2.91
N LEU A 792 66.46 36.87 2.04
CA LEU A 792 66.05 35.50 2.23
C LEU A 792 67.19 34.50 2.25
N LEU A 793 68.19 34.69 1.32
CA LEU A 793 69.42 33.89 1.29
C LEU A 793 70.28 34.07 2.53
N ARG A 794 70.32 35.29 3.08
CA ARG A 794 71.05 35.58 4.33
C ARG A 794 70.38 34.79 5.51
N THR A 795 69.05 34.84 5.61
CA THR A 795 68.27 34.09 6.62
C THR A 795 68.53 32.59 6.46
N LEU A 796 68.50 32.08 5.21
CA LEU A 796 68.72 30.68 4.91
C LEU A 796 70.11 30.24 5.33
N VAL A 797 71.10 31.01 5.00
CA VAL A 797 72.49 30.72 5.38
C VAL A 797 72.65 30.70 6.90
N GLY A 798 71.97 31.60 7.62
CA GLY A 798 71.98 31.67 9.10
C GLY A 798 71.33 30.43 9.75
N GLY A 799 70.41 29.80 9.09
CA GLY A 799 69.72 28.61 9.58
C GLY A 799 70.30 27.27 9.20
N LEU A 800 71.23 27.24 8.22
CA LEU A 800 71.85 25.99 7.76
C LEU A 800 73.07 25.65 8.59
N PRO A 801 73.35 24.33 8.82
CA PRO A 801 74.60 23.91 9.44
C PRO A 801 75.80 24.33 8.59
N THR A 802 76.76 25.03 9.18
CA THR A 802 77.94 25.56 8.50
C THR A 802 78.79 24.45 7.92
N ARG A 803 79.47 24.73 6.74
CA ARG A 803 80.28 23.78 5.99
C ARG A 803 79.52 22.61 5.39
N THR A 804 78.16 22.61 5.33
CA THR A 804 77.36 21.60 4.58
C THR A 804 77.21 22.06 3.13
N GLU A 805 77.02 21.11 2.22
CA GLU A 805 76.76 21.39 0.82
C GLU A 805 75.59 22.41 0.61
N PRO A 806 74.46 22.28 1.27
CA PRO A 806 73.33 23.26 1.16
C PRO A 806 73.73 24.65 1.65
N TRP A 807 74.62 24.75 2.68
CA TRP A 807 75.09 26.02 3.21
C TRP A 807 76.01 26.72 2.21
N PHE A 808 76.97 25.97 1.59
CA PHE A 808 77.86 26.56 0.55
C PHE A 808 77.06 27.03 -0.65
N GLN A 809 76.08 26.24 -1.11
CA GLN A 809 75.17 26.63 -2.21
C GLN A 809 74.45 27.93 -1.90
N ALA A 810 73.76 28.02 -0.73
CA ALA A 810 73.06 29.21 -0.32
C ALA A 810 73.96 30.43 -0.17
N LYS A 811 75.23 30.24 0.29
CA LYS A 811 76.26 31.28 0.41
C LYS A 811 76.71 31.82 -0.95
N VAL A 812 76.96 30.91 -1.92
CA VAL A 812 77.26 31.27 -3.31
C VAL A 812 76.13 32.05 -3.95
N ASP A 813 74.83 31.57 -3.79
CA ASP A 813 73.73 32.28 -4.33
C ASP A 813 73.52 33.66 -3.71
N GLN A 814 73.70 33.78 -2.40
CA GLN A 814 73.76 35.10 -1.73
C GLN A 814 74.76 36.05 -2.31
N MET A 815 76.07 35.59 -2.54
CA MET A 815 77.14 36.40 -3.13
C MET A 815 76.79 36.78 -4.57
N ARG A 816 76.24 35.84 -5.38
CA ARG A 816 75.85 36.07 -6.77
C ARG A 816 74.71 37.14 -6.87
N VAL A 817 73.68 37.06 -6.04
CA VAL A 817 72.64 38.05 -6.01
C VAL A 817 73.17 39.41 -5.56
N LEU A 818 73.93 39.48 -4.48
CA LEU A 818 74.53 40.71 -4.01
C LEU A 818 75.43 41.35 -5.04
N ALA A 819 76.15 40.57 -5.89
CA ALA A 819 77.06 41.09 -6.90
C ALA A 819 76.28 41.90 -7.97
N ARG A 820 75.01 41.68 -8.20
CA ARG A 820 74.20 42.36 -9.16
C ARG A 820 73.75 43.76 -8.73
N PHE A 821 73.27 43.87 -7.47
CA PHE A 821 72.64 45.12 -7.04
C PHE A 821 73.39 45.86 -5.93
N ALA A 822 74.22 45.18 -5.20
CA ALA A 822 75.04 45.76 -4.12
C ALA A 822 76.53 45.26 -4.12
N PRO A 823 77.30 45.54 -5.18
CA PRO A 823 78.61 44.96 -5.38
C PRO A 823 79.65 45.21 -4.23
N GLU A 824 79.46 46.31 -3.54
CA GLU A 824 80.31 46.59 -2.34
C GLU A 824 80.02 45.62 -1.20
N ARG A 825 78.66 45.31 -0.97
CA ARG A 825 78.28 44.30 0.01
C ARG A 825 78.72 42.90 -0.42
N ALA A 826 78.68 42.59 -1.71
CA ALA A 826 79.16 41.32 -2.24
C ALA A 826 80.65 41.11 -1.95
N ARG A 827 81.47 42.14 -2.19
CA ARG A 827 82.91 42.14 -1.81
C ARG A 827 83.13 41.89 -0.31
N ALA A 828 82.41 42.59 0.52
CA ALA A 828 82.49 42.43 1.98
C ALA A 828 82.18 40.99 2.40
N VAL A 829 81.03 40.40 1.84
CA VAL A 829 80.68 39.02 2.13
C VAL A 829 81.67 38.00 1.62
N ILE A 830 82.22 38.19 0.45
CA ILE A 830 83.27 37.32 -0.11
C ILE A 830 84.55 37.43 0.71
N ALA A 831 85.00 38.66 1.10
CA ALA A 831 86.22 38.85 1.93
C ALA A 831 86.04 38.21 3.33
N GLN A 832 84.84 38.37 3.97
CA GLN A 832 84.50 37.69 5.21
C GLN A 832 84.50 36.17 5.07
N HIS A 833 83.99 35.68 3.97
CA HIS A 833 83.90 34.23 3.68
C HIS A 833 85.35 33.67 3.51
N ARG A 834 86.18 34.37 2.75
CA ARG A 834 87.61 34.00 2.57
C ARG A 834 88.37 34.00 3.87
N ALA A 835 88.17 34.97 4.74
CA ALA A 835 88.73 35.01 6.07
C ALA A 835 88.44 33.84 6.96
N LEU A 836 87.16 33.36 6.87
CA LEU A 836 86.72 32.23 7.67
C LEU A 836 86.97 30.86 6.98
N TYR A 837 86.99 30.83 5.65
CA TYR A 837 87.20 29.65 4.82
C TYR A 837 88.16 29.93 3.70
N PRO A 838 89.51 29.84 3.97
CA PRO A 838 90.56 30.22 3.03
C PRO A 838 90.52 29.51 1.69
N GLU A 839 90.04 28.24 1.72
CA GLU A 839 89.84 27.43 0.50
C GLU A 839 88.51 27.75 -0.24
N LEU A 840 87.69 28.70 0.23
CA LEU A 840 86.41 29.15 -0.30
C LEU A 840 85.39 28.06 -0.40
N GLY A 841 85.65 26.87 0.12
CA GLY A 841 84.72 25.70 0.10
C GLY A 841 85.07 24.63 -0.95
N PRO A 842 84.32 23.52 -0.99
CA PRO A 842 84.55 22.47 -1.97
C PRO A 842 84.09 22.90 -3.40
N GLU A 843 84.57 22.18 -4.42
CA GLU A 843 84.06 22.35 -5.77
C GLU A 843 82.64 21.84 -5.83
N PRO A 844 81.75 22.47 -6.62
CA PRO A 844 82.01 23.59 -7.57
C PRO A 844 81.81 24.97 -6.92
N HIS A 845 81.66 25.11 -5.64
CA HIS A 845 81.34 26.39 -4.98
C HIS A 845 82.59 27.35 -5.01
N ARG A 846 83.80 26.82 -4.82
CA ARG A 846 84.97 27.57 -4.96
C ARG A 846 85.09 28.26 -6.33
N THR A 847 84.93 27.53 -7.37
CA THR A 847 84.99 28.07 -8.75
C THR A 847 83.95 29.15 -8.95
N ARG A 848 82.65 28.95 -8.51
CA ARG A 848 81.58 29.95 -8.61
C ARG A 848 81.80 31.19 -7.80
N ILE A 849 82.46 31.15 -6.61
CA ILE A 849 82.82 32.30 -5.82
C ILE A 849 83.92 33.14 -6.55
N LEU A 850 84.89 32.49 -7.09
CA LEU A 850 85.98 33.17 -7.87
C LEU A 850 85.41 33.79 -9.16
N GLU A 851 84.44 33.18 -9.82
CA GLU A 851 83.71 33.73 -10.97
C GLU A 851 82.94 35.00 -10.57
N ILE A 852 82.17 34.97 -9.49
CA ILE A 852 81.37 36.11 -8.97
C ILE A 852 82.31 37.24 -8.65
N GLU A 853 83.50 36.99 -7.99
CA GLU A 853 84.53 37.99 -7.64
C GLU A 853 85.12 38.68 -8.89
N ARG A 854 85.33 37.96 -9.97
CA ARG A 854 85.80 38.50 -11.24
C ARG A 854 84.84 39.41 -11.95
N THR A 855 83.48 39.20 -11.71
CA THR A 855 82.43 40.00 -12.32
C THR A 855 82.20 41.32 -11.59
N LEU A 856 82.66 41.46 -10.36
CA LEU A 856 82.44 42.66 -9.59
C LEU A 856 83.22 43.85 -10.23
N PRO A 857 82.58 45.04 -10.39
CA PRO A 857 83.21 46.19 -10.91
C PRO A 857 84.42 46.59 -10.08
N PRO A 858 85.55 47.19 -10.68
CA PRO A 858 86.69 47.57 -9.92
C PRO A 858 86.35 48.53 -8.80
N GLU A 859 87.06 48.44 -7.69
CA GLU A 859 86.80 49.31 -6.52
C GLU A 859 86.92 50.78 -6.96
N SER A 860 85.81 51.52 -6.98
CA SER A 860 85.85 52.94 -7.26
C SER A 860 86.54 53.61 -6.11
N ALA A 861 87.77 54.23 -6.35
CA ALA A 861 88.42 54.98 -5.37
C ALA A 861 87.50 56.07 -4.80
N SER A 862 87.17 55.95 -3.50
CA SER A 862 86.41 57.00 -2.77
C SER A 862 87.10 58.39 -3.01
N PRO A 863 86.35 59.38 -3.43
CA PRO A 863 86.79 60.75 -3.32
C PRO A 863 86.87 61.13 -1.83
N ALA A 864 88.11 61.49 -1.43
CA ALA A 864 88.47 62.09 -0.10
C ALA A 864 87.65 63.36 0.05
N GLY A 865 87.01 63.54 1.20
CA GLY A 865 86.59 64.68 1.96
C GLY A 865 86.47 66.03 1.33
N ASP A 866 85.33 66.62 1.41
CA ASP A 866 85.23 68.05 1.64
C ASP A 866 84.26 68.34 2.75
N ALA A 867 84.80 69.03 3.78
CA ALA A 867 84.04 69.49 4.97
C ALA A 867 83.56 70.88 4.67
N GLY A 868 82.33 71.21 4.91
CA GLY A 868 81.82 72.58 4.80
C GLY A 868 80.38 72.78 5.21
N GLN A 869 80.26 73.14 6.44
CA GLN A 869 79.37 74.14 7.09
C GLN A 869 78.00 74.52 6.47
N GLY A 870 77.05 74.62 7.35
CA GLY A 870 75.91 75.60 7.25
C GLY A 870 74.62 75.00 7.71
N ALA A 871 74.32 75.04 8.92
CA ALA A 871 73.56 75.87 9.86
C ALA A 871 72.17 76.31 9.44
N ARG A 872 71.23 76.15 10.36
CA ARG A 872 70.00 76.88 10.65
C ARG A 872 68.73 76.42 9.87
N ASP A 873 67.81 76.02 10.54
CA ASP A 873 66.76 76.61 11.49
C ASP A 873 65.48 76.88 10.81
N ASP A 874 64.48 76.49 11.46
CA ASP A 874 63.14 77.01 11.68
C ASP A 874 62.01 75.99 11.40
N SER A 875 61.51 75.47 12.38
CA SER A 875 60.24 75.72 13.17
C SER A 875 58.95 75.83 12.44
N ARG A 876 57.99 75.21 13.07
CA ARG A 876 56.51 75.44 13.08
C ARG A 876 55.72 74.91 11.85
N GLY A 877 54.61 74.29 12.00
CA GLY A 877 53.59 74.23 13.03
C GLY A 877 52.45 73.43 12.60
N ALA A 878 51.87 72.85 13.49
CA ALA A 878 50.44 72.80 13.83
C ALA A 878 49.41 72.43 12.80
N GLY A 879 48.57 71.53 13.26
CA GLY A 879 47.14 71.62 13.18
C GLY A 879 46.47 70.60 12.27
N GLY A 880 45.87 69.61 12.78
CA GLY A 880 44.50 69.61 13.23
C GLY A 880 43.63 68.94 12.33
N GLY A 881 43.03 67.88 12.81
CA GLY A 881 41.59 67.76 12.87
C GLY A 881 40.88 66.97 11.74
N ALA A 882 40.27 66.01 12.22
CA ALA A 882 39.06 65.34 11.95
C ALA A 882 39.16 63.95 11.27
#